data_c22ad8e81e1007583e6e9fb2a9b3c8da
#
_entry.id   c22ad8e81e1007583e6e9fb2a9b3c8da
#
_cell.length_a   1.000
_cell.length_b   1.000
_cell.length_c   1.000
_cell.angle_alpha   90.00
_cell.angle_beta   90.00
_cell.angle_gamma   90.00
#
_symmetry.space_group_name_H-M   'P 1'
#
loop_
_entity.id
_entity.type
_entity.pdbx_description
1 polymer ?
#
loop_
_entity_poly.entity_id
_entity_poly.type
_entity_poly.pdbx_seq_one_letter_code
_entity_poly.pdbx_strand_id
1 'polypeptide(L)'
;MAKLLYKLGKFIAEHKWLSIIAWIILLGLIIMPLIISAPKFDSDIKMNGLKSLDTNDKMAKEFHQDSEKASMKIVFHSDKKNGITDKDTKKDIEKAIDNIKQDDDYVQNVSNPYQSGQVNDDKDTAIVNVNYVVNSSSLQDSSKNIIDREIKDIKDDHNIQIEKTTGNSMDSEPGGSSELVGIVTAFIILLITFGSLIAAGMPIISAIIGLGSSVGIIALLTNLFDIPNFTLTLAVMIGLAVGIDYSLFILFRYKEVRKKGTPPVESIALAVGTAGSAVIFAGLTVMIAVCGLSLVGIDFLAVMGFASALSVLFAVLAALTLLPALISLFHKQIKIKDKPQSSNDPKNHPWANFVVGKPILAIIISLIILIAAIIPISGMRLGMPDDSLKANDSSAHKAYNLITENFGAGYNGQIAMLVNTKDGGSKKSIEQDLNNMRKDIKDLDNVDTVEKPQLNNNNNYALISVIPKEGPNVESTSNLVYDLRDYNKQVKEKYDFNSEVTGQSVINIDMSEKLNNAIPVFAGVIVLLAFVLLVFVFRSILVPLKAVLGFVLSLMATLGFTTLVMQDGFLGGLFGVENTGPLLAFLPVITIGLLFGLAIDYELFLMTRVHEEYSKTGDNDHSIRVGIKESGPVIVAAALIMFSVFIAFVFQDDMAIKSMGISLAFGVLFDAFVVRMTLIPALTKLFGKASWYMPKWLGSILPELDIEGKALEKDNNQHDAKMNNNQNYSNNNIDNDVKNADKNKSPNDYNTKAMHSHTFSSSDNNSSVDYESLYNQDGINYKTTDEEKYYASYDNENNKYSRQHPQQSEDSHQSRQTTTSEAQTTDLFKDLTSESNDQDVLFKALMLYARENNKDVYDQYTRHTPRRRRSYDNSDNDRH
;
A
#
# COMPACT_ATOMS: atom_id res chain seq x y z
N MET A 1 13.35 -23.59 13.77
CA MET A 1 13.36 -22.21 13.31
C MET A 1 13.52 -21.25 14.48
N ALA A 2 12.68 -21.28 15.51
CA ALA A 2 12.69 -20.36 16.66
C ALA A 2 14.05 -20.25 17.39
N LYS A 3 14.76 -21.37 17.66
CA LYS A 3 16.11 -21.35 18.27
C LYS A 3 17.16 -20.63 17.43
N LEU A 4 17.05 -20.68 16.09
CA LEU A 4 17.96 -19.99 15.19
C LEU A 4 17.70 -18.49 15.18
N LEU A 5 16.43 -18.10 15.15
CA LEU A 5 16.00 -16.70 15.24
C LEU A 5 16.31 -16.07 16.62
N TYR A 6 16.16 -16.84 17.69
CA TYR A 6 16.59 -16.43 19.02
C TYR A 6 18.10 -16.10 19.05
N LYS A 7 18.94 -16.97 18.47
CA LYS A 7 20.39 -16.71 18.36
C LYS A 7 20.68 -15.46 17.50
N LEU A 8 19.95 -15.29 16.38
CA LEU A 8 20.06 -14.12 15.53
C LEU A 8 19.67 -12.85 16.30
N GLY A 9 18.52 -12.86 17.00
CA GLY A 9 18.05 -11.74 17.80
C GLY A 9 19.03 -11.36 18.92
N LYS A 10 19.62 -12.37 19.59
CA LYS A 10 20.66 -12.16 20.61
C LYS A 10 21.90 -11.52 20.00
N PHE A 11 22.41 -12.08 18.89
CA PHE A 11 23.59 -11.54 18.19
C PHE A 11 23.38 -10.08 17.76
N ILE A 12 22.20 -9.75 17.18
CA ILE A 12 21.87 -8.38 16.76
C ILE A 12 21.77 -7.44 17.97
N ALA A 13 21.16 -7.89 19.07
CA ALA A 13 21.02 -7.08 20.28
C ALA A 13 22.38 -6.75 20.90
N GLU A 14 23.33 -7.68 20.88
CA GLU A 14 24.70 -7.50 21.35
C GLU A 14 25.54 -6.64 20.38
N HIS A 15 25.33 -6.79 19.06
CA HIS A 15 26.12 -6.13 17.99
C HIS A 15 25.26 -5.16 17.16
N LYS A 16 24.45 -4.33 17.83
CA LYS A 16 23.46 -3.42 17.20
C LYS A 16 24.03 -2.53 16.09
N TRP A 17 25.24 -1.99 16.31
CA TRP A 17 25.90 -1.12 15.32
C TRP A 17 26.28 -1.85 14.05
N LEU A 18 26.64 -3.13 14.13
CA LEU A 18 26.95 -3.93 12.94
C LEU A 18 25.73 -4.08 12.03
N SER A 19 24.56 -4.34 12.61
CA SER A 19 23.30 -4.45 11.84
C SER A 19 22.91 -3.12 11.21
N ILE A 20 22.99 -2.00 11.94
CA ILE A 20 22.67 -0.67 11.43
C ILE A 20 23.62 -0.28 10.29
N ILE A 21 24.92 -0.47 10.47
CA ILE A 21 25.94 -0.17 9.46
C ILE A 21 25.74 -1.06 8.22
N ALA A 22 25.40 -2.33 8.39
CA ALA A 22 25.12 -3.23 7.27
C ALA A 22 23.95 -2.72 6.41
N TRP A 23 22.88 -2.21 7.00
CA TRP A 23 21.75 -1.60 6.27
C TRP A 23 22.14 -0.30 5.57
N ILE A 24 22.97 0.55 6.20
CA ILE A 24 23.48 1.78 5.57
C ILE A 24 24.37 1.45 4.37
N ILE A 25 25.25 0.45 4.51
CA ILE A 25 26.09 -0.01 3.40
C ILE A 25 25.23 -0.58 2.27
N LEU A 26 24.22 -1.40 2.59
CA LEU A 26 23.28 -1.96 1.61
C LEU A 26 22.58 -0.86 0.82
N LEU A 27 22.02 0.16 1.51
CA LEU A 27 21.41 1.31 0.86
C LEU A 27 22.41 2.07 -0.03
N GLY A 28 23.64 2.27 0.45
CA GLY A 28 24.69 2.93 -0.34
C GLY A 28 25.04 2.15 -1.61
N LEU A 29 25.12 0.83 -1.52
CA LEU A 29 25.37 -0.07 -2.68
C LEU A 29 24.21 -0.05 -3.69
N ILE A 30 22.97 0.19 -3.24
CA ILE A 30 21.79 0.30 -4.12
C ILE A 30 21.71 1.69 -4.75
N ILE A 31 21.92 2.75 -3.98
CA ILE A 31 21.77 4.14 -4.45
C ILE A 31 22.90 4.52 -5.43
N MET A 32 24.13 4.05 -5.21
CA MET A 32 25.26 4.42 -6.06
C MET A 32 25.07 4.07 -7.56
N PRO A 33 24.61 2.86 -7.94
CA PRO A 33 24.30 2.54 -9.34
C PRO A 33 23.12 3.35 -9.90
N LEU A 34 22.11 3.70 -9.06
CA LEU A 34 20.95 4.49 -9.50
C LEU A 34 21.32 5.93 -9.88
N ILE A 35 22.36 6.50 -9.25
CA ILE A 35 22.88 7.82 -9.64
C ILE A 35 23.55 7.77 -11.01
N ILE A 36 24.14 6.63 -11.37
CA ILE A 36 24.87 6.44 -12.63
C ILE A 36 23.93 6.08 -13.78
N SER A 37 22.93 5.23 -13.50
CA SER A 37 21.93 4.76 -14.46
C SER A 37 20.53 5.03 -13.93
N ALA A 38 19.85 6.02 -14.51
CA ALA A 38 18.46 6.32 -14.17
C ALA A 38 17.55 5.10 -14.45
N PRO A 39 16.57 4.81 -13.60
CA PRO A 39 15.64 3.71 -13.82
C PRO A 39 14.77 3.98 -15.05
N LYS A 40 14.42 2.93 -15.78
CA LYS A 40 13.58 2.98 -16.98
C LYS A 40 12.37 2.08 -16.76
N PHE A 41 11.31 2.66 -16.22
CA PHE A 41 10.04 1.95 -16.11
C PHE A 41 9.32 1.95 -17.45
N ASP A 42 8.60 0.85 -17.74
CA ASP A 42 7.75 0.75 -18.92
C ASP A 42 6.34 1.27 -18.58
N SER A 43 5.75 2.10 -19.43
CA SER A 43 4.36 2.53 -19.28
C SER A 43 3.39 1.60 -20.01
N ASP A 44 3.89 0.71 -20.87
CA ASP A 44 3.07 -0.17 -21.67
C ASP A 44 2.78 -1.48 -20.94
N ILE A 45 1.50 -1.86 -20.93
CA ILE A 45 1.06 -3.15 -20.39
C ILE A 45 1.18 -4.20 -21.52
N LYS A 46 2.31 -4.88 -21.58
CA LYS A 46 2.50 -5.98 -22.56
C LYS A 46 1.77 -7.23 -22.10
N MET A 47 0.93 -7.77 -22.98
CA MET A 47 0.25 -9.05 -22.76
C MET A 47 0.47 -9.97 -23.96
N ASN A 48 1.23 -11.01 -23.77
CA ASN A 48 1.41 -12.04 -24.79
C ASN A 48 0.13 -12.87 -24.99
N GLY A 49 -0.14 -13.23 -26.25
CA GLY A 49 -1.22 -14.12 -26.62
C GLY A 49 -2.61 -13.49 -26.66
N LEU A 50 -2.72 -12.16 -26.83
CA LEU A 50 -3.96 -11.48 -27.19
C LEU A 50 -4.01 -11.32 -28.71
N LYS A 51 -5.02 -11.91 -29.35
CA LYS A 51 -5.19 -11.81 -30.81
C LYS A 51 -5.33 -10.37 -31.30
N SER A 52 -6.03 -9.53 -30.55
CA SER A 52 -6.17 -8.11 -30.88
C SER A 52 -4.84 -7.36 -30.83
N LEU A 53 -3.96 -7.68 -29.91
CA LEU A 53 -2.62 -7.08 -29.83
C LEU A 53 -1.73 -7.56 -30.99
N ASP A 54 -1.70 -8.88 -31.24
CA ASP A 54 -0.98 -9.43 -32.40
C ASP A 54 -1.46 -8.82 -33.73
N THR A 55 -2.78 -8.56 -33.84
CA THR A 55 -3.37 -7.90 -35.01
C THR A 55 -2.98 -6.43 -35.08
N ASN A 56 -2.93 -5.74 -33.95
CA ASN A 56 -2.49 -4.35 -33.85
C ASN A 56 -1.04 -4.18 -34.33
N ASP A 57 -0.13 -5.05 -33.87
CA ASP A 57 1.27 -5.06 -34.30
C ASP A 57 1.41 -5.35 -35.79
N LYS A 58 0.60 -6.27 -36.28
CA LYS A 58 0.54 -6.57 -37.72
C LYS A 58 0.00 -5.37 -38.54
N MET A 59 -1.05 -4.71 -38.05
CA MET A 59 -1.61 -3.49 -38.62
C MET A 59 -0.54 -2.38 -38.67
N ALA A 60 0.11 -2.14 -37.54
CA ALA A 60 1.16 -1.14 -37.44
C ALA A 60 2.31 -1.37 -38.43
N LYS A 61 2.74 -2.63 -38.57
CA LYS A 61 3.80 -3.02 -39.49
C LYS A 61 3.38 -2.83 -40.95
N GLU A 62 2.16 -3.23 -41.32
CA GLU A 62 1.68 -3.18 -42.72
C GLU A 62 1.31 -1.76 -43.18
N PHE A 63 0.96 -0.87 -42.24
CA PHE A 63 0.63 0.53 -42.49
C PHE A 63 1.75 1.50 -42.12
N HIS A 64 2.93 0.98 -41.71
CA HIS A 64 4.10 1.78 -41.27
C HIS A 64 3.78 2.72 -40.09
N GLN A 65 2.93 2.26 -39.19
CA GLN A 65 2.61 2.90 -37.93
C GLN A 65 3.23 2.05 -36.81
N ASP A 66 4.00 2.63 -35.93
CA ASP A 66 4.57 1.88 -34.77
C ASP A 66 3.58 1.85 -33.63
N SER A 67 3.02 0.69 -33.32
CA SER A 67 1.98 0.49 -32.30
C SER A 67 2.46 0.66 -30.85
N GLU A 68 3.76 0.53 -30.61
CA GLU A 68 4.34 0.62 -29.27
C GLU A 68 4.76 2.05 -28.86
N LYS A 69 4.58 3.04 -29.75
CA LYS A 69 5.07 4.39 -29.53
C LYS A 69 4.04 5.31 -28.89
N ALA A 70 4.54 6.31 -28.16
CA ALA A 70 3.69 7.32 -27.58
C ALA A 70 2.85 8.04 -28.62
N SER A 71 1.58 8.25 -28.29
CA SER A 71 0.67 9.10 -29.07
C SER A 71 -0.15 9.97 -28.14
N MET A 72 -0.49 11.18 -28.58
CA MET A 72 -1.32 12.13 -27.83
C MET A 72 -2.29 12.81 -28.79
N LYS A 73 -3.51 13.06 -28.34
CA LYS A 73 -4.47 13.88 -29.07
C LYS A 73 -4.53 15.27 -28.41
N ILE A 74 -4.49 16.32 -29.23
CA ILE A 74 -4.75 17.69 -28.81
C ILE A 74 -6.11 18.07 -29.41
N VAL A 75 -7.04 18.50 -28.58
CA VAL A 75 -8.40 18.88 -29.00
C VAL A 75 -8.51 20.39 -28.91
N PHE A 76 -8.83 21.02 -30.04
CA PHE A 76 -9.10 22.45 -30.15
C PHE A 76 -10.60 22.65 -30.28
N HIS A 77 -11.20 23.45 -29.40
CA HIS A 77 -12.63 23.74 -29.41
C HIS A 77 -12.90 25.23 -29.27
N SER A 78 -13.80 25.73 -30.13
CA SER A 78 -14.26 27.11 -30.12
C SER A 78 -15.76 27.18 -29.90
N ASP A 79 -16.23 28.01 -28.99
CA ASP A 79 -17.65 28.24 -28.74
C ASP A 79 -18.39 28.82 -29.99
N LYS A 80 -17.63 29.21 -31.00
CA LYS A 80 -18.19 29.81 -32.24
C LYS A 80 -18.23 28.78 -33.36
N LYS A 81 -19.40 28.60 -33.97
CA LYS A 81 -19.54 27.80 -35.19
C LYS A 81 -18.57 28.31 -36.29
N ASN A 82 -17.84 27.37 -36.93
CA ASN A 82 -16.75 27.63 -37.86
C ASN A 82 -15.50 28.30 -37.21
N GLY A 83 -15.41 28.42 -35.90
CA GLY A 83 -14.33 29.13 -35.21
C GLY A 83 -12.95 28.51 -35.45
N ILE A 84 -12.88 27.19 -35.56
CA ILE A 84 -11.61 26.45 -35.83
C ILE A 84 -11.19 26.60 -37.32
N THR A 85 -12.13 26.89 -38.21
CA THR A 85 -11.83 27.08 -39.62
C THR A 85 -11.67 28.54 -40.02
N ASP A 86 -11.80 29.47 -39.05
CA ASP A 86 -11.48 30.89 -39.27
C ASP A 86 -10.02 31.03 -39.73
N LYS A 87 -9.76 31.97 -40.62
CA LYS A 87 -8.50 32.06 -41.33
C LYS A 87 -7.29 32.24 -40.40
N ASP A 88 -7.42 33.07 -39.39
CA ASP A 88 -6.31 33.36 -38.45
C ASP A 88 -6.13 32.21 -37.49
N THR A 89 -7.20 31.68 -36.90
CA THR A 89 -7.18 30.47 -36.03
C THR A 89 -6.58 29.27 -36.74
N LYS A 90 -7.04 28.97 -37.97
CA LYS A 90 -6.51 27.88 -38.77
C LYS A 90 -5.02 28.00 -39.02
N LYS A 91 -4.57 29.22 -39.37
CA LYS A 91 -3.15 29.52 -39.63
C LYS A 91 -2.29 29.30 -38.36
N ASP A 92 -2.78 29.72 -37.21
CA ASP A 92 -2.04 29.58 -35.97
C ASP A 92 -1.99 28.12 -35.47
N ILE A 93 -3.08 27.36 -35.67
CA ILE A 93 -3.08 25.90 -35.42
C ILE A 93 -2.10 25.18 -36.36
N GLU A 94 -2.11 25.51 -37.66
CA GLU A 94 -1.17 24.89 -38.61
C GLU A 94 0.29 25.27 -38.29
N LYS A 95 0.54 26.50 -37.82
CA LYS A 95 1.86 26.93 -37.35
C LYS A 95 2.31 26.16 -36.11
N ALA A 96 1.41 25.96 -35.12
CA ALA A 96 1.72 25.19 -33.92
C ALA A 96 2.06 23.73 -34.26
N ILE A 97 1.30 23.12 -35.22
CA ILE A 97 1.59 21.78 -35.72
C ILE A 97 3.01 21.71 -36.34
N ASP A 98 3.37 22.70 -37.15
CA ASP A 98 4.69 22.76 -37.79
C ASP A 98 5.81 22.96 -36.74
N ASN A 99 5.57 23.84 -35.75
CA ASN A 99 6.53 24.08 -34.68
C ASN A 99 6.73 22.85 -33.79
N ILE A 100 5.64 22.18 -33.36
CA ILE A 100 5.72 20.94 -32.57
C ILE A 100 6.56 19.90 -33.31
N LYS A 101 6.37 19.78 -34.63
CA LYS A 101 7.13 18.83 -35.45
C LYS A 101 8.61 19.20 -35.62
N GLN A 102 8.93 20.49 -35.57
CA GLN A 102 10.32 20.99 -35.76
C GLN A 102 11.11 21.07 -34.45
N ASP A 103 10.46 21.43 -33.35
CA ASP A 103 11.09 21.70 -32.06
C ASP A 103 11.25 20.48 -31.17
N ASP A 104 10.54 19.38 -31.51
CA ASP A 104 10.61 18.11 -30.75
C ASP A 104 11.19 16.98 -31.63
N ASP A 105 12.45 16.63 -31.32
CA ASP A 105 13.16 15.54 -32.02
C ASP A 105 12.50 14.16 -31.84
N TYR A 106 11.63 14.00 -30.82
CA TYR A 106 10.91 12.75 -30.56
C TYR A 106 9.59 12.63 -31.35
N VAL A 107 9.13 13.69 -32.04
CA VAL A 107 7.91 13.66 -32.82
C VAL A 107 8.17 12.97 -34.18
N GLN A 108 7.42 11.89 -34.42
CA GLN A 108 7.42 11.20 -35.74
C GLN A 108 6.53 11.93 -36.75
N ASN A 109 5.30 12.23 -36.32
CA ASN A 109 4.31 12.87 -37.15
C ASN A 109 3.26 13.64 -36.35
N VAL A 110 2.80 14.76 -36.87
CA VAL A 110 1.65 15.50 -36.33
C VAL A 110 0.60 15.59 -37.43
N SER A 111 -0.63 15.15 -37.14
CA SER A 111 -1.73 15.18 -38.13
C SER A 111 -2.26 16.60 -38.33
N ASN A 112 -2.43 17.02 -39.56
CA ASN A 112 -3.17 18.27 -39.86
C ASN A 112 -4.67 17.93 -39.91
N PRO A 113 -5.52 18.46 -38.99
CA PRO A 113 -6.93 18.09 -38.87
C PRO A 113 -7.74 18.50 -40.12
N TYR A 114 -7.33 19.54 -40.84
CA TYR A 114 -7.99 20.02 -42.02
C TYR A 114 -7.74 19.13 -43.24
N GLN A 115 -6.67 18.35 -43.24
CA GLN A 115 -6.31 17.41 -44.30
C GLN A 115 -6.76 15.98 -43.98
N SER A 116 -6.73 15.62 -42.70
CA SER A 116 -7.10 14.28 -42.23
C SER A 116 -8.59 14.09 -42.00
N GLY A 117 -9.41 15.15 -42.16
CA GLY A 117 -10.85 15.08 -41.92
C GLY A 117 -11.23 15.03 -40.44
N GLN A 118 -10.33 15.44 -39.55
CA GLN A 118 -10.55 15.45 -38.11
C GLN A 118 -11.05 16.83 -37.60
N VAL A 119 -11.97 17.43 -38.33
CA VAL A 119 -12.75 18.62 -37.96
C VAL A 119 -14.21 18.19 -37.97
N ASN A 120 -14.96 18.53 -36.95
CA ASN A 120 -16.38 18.17 -36.85
C ASN A 120 -17.25 18.93 -37.87
N ASP A 121 -18.52 18.51 -38.00
CA ASP A 121 -19.45 19.11 -39.02
C ASP A 121 -19.74 20.58 -38.75
N ASP A 122 -19.77 21.01 -37.50
CA ASP A 122 -19.97 22.40 -37.07
C ASP A 122 -18.72 23.29 -37.24
N LYS A 123 -17.58 22.67 -37.52
CA LYS A 123 -16.25 23.30 -37.69
C LYS A 123 -15.81 24.17 -36.53
N ASP A 124 -16.20 23.76 -35.33
CA ASP A 124 -15.85 24.38 -34.06
C ASP A 124 -14.89 23.52 -33.21
N THR A 125 -14.70 22.25 -33.59
CA THR A 125 -13.80 21.33 -32.90
C THR A 125 -12.89 20.61 -33.89
N ALA A 126 -11.59 20.52 -33.52
CA ALA A 126 -10.58 19.81 -34.31
C ALA A 126 -9.70 18.94 -33.45
N ILE A 127 -9.28 17.77 -33.94
CA ILE A 127 -8.40 16.84 -33.28
C ILE A 127 -7.08 16.75 -34.03
N VAL A 128 -5.97 17.00 -33.32
CA VAL A 128 -4.60 16.83 -33.81
C VAL A 128 -3.98 15.63 -33.12
N ASN A 129 -3.52 14.65 -33.88
CA ASN A 129 -2.79 13.50 -33.34
C ASN A 129 -1.28 13.78 -33.44
N VAL A 130 -0.59 13.67 -32.31
CA VAL A 130 0.87 13.75 -32.21
C VAL A 130 1.39 12.34 -31.96
N ASN A 131 2.17 11.79 -32.86
CA ASN A 131 2.79 10.47 -32.76
C ASN A 131 4.29 10.63 -32.56
N TYR A 132 4.86 9.89 -31.64
CA TYR A 132 6.26 9.97 -31.27
C TYR A 132 7.07 8.78 -31.81
N VAL A 133 8.41 8.91 -31.84
CA VAL A 133 9.34 7.82 -32.17
C VAL A 133 9.76 7.01 -30.96
N VAL A 134 9.39 7.44 -29.76
CA VAL A 134 9.72 6.81 -28.46
C VAL A 134 8.48 6.25 -27.81
N ASN A 135 8.66 5.28 -26.92
CA ASN A 135 7.57 4.74 -26.11
C ASN A 135 7.11 5.78 -25.07
N SER A 136 5.88 5.65 -24.58
CA SER A 136 5.30 6.59 -23.60
C SER A 136 6.19 6.77 -22.34
N SER A 137 6.83 5.70 -21.89
CA SER A 137 7.77 5.71 -20.76
C SER A 137 9.08 6.48 -20.99
N SER A 138 9.44 6.66 -22.27
CA SER A 138 10.65 7.37 -22.67
C SER A 138 10.39 8.80 -23.11
N LEU A 139 9.11 9.22 -23.11
CA LEU A 139 8.71 10.57 -23.48
C LEU A 139 9.11 11.54 -22.36
N GLN A 140 9.98 12.48 -22.67
CA GLN A 140 10.48 13.45 -21.72
C GLN A 140 9.47 14.57 -21.46
N ASP A 141 9.50 15.16 -20.29
CA ASP A 141 8.69 16.36 -19.96
C ASP A 141 8.98 17.54 -20.87
N SER A 142 10.16 17.58 -21.50
CA SER A 142 10.48 18.58 -22.53
C SER A 142 9.48 18.53 -23.70
N SER A 143 9.08 17.35 -24.14
CA SER A 143 8.09 17.18 -25.23
C SER A 143 6.70 17.69 -24.83
N LYS A 144 6.27 17.39 -23.59
CA LYS A 144 5.01 17.91 -23.03
C LYS A 144 5.06 19.45 -22.94
N ASN A 145 6.18 20.01 -22.49
CA ASN A 145 6.40 21.45 -22.38
C ASN A 145 6.44 22.19 -23.73
N ILE A 146 6.94 21.53 -24.81
CA ILE A 146 6.91 22.08 -26.16
C ILE A 146 5.47 22.25 -26.61
N ILE A 147 4.63 21.20 -26.45
CA ILE A 147 3.21 21.30 -26.77
C ILE A 147 2.56 22.43 -25.98
N ASP A 148 2.76 22.50 -24.66
CA ASP A 148 2.16 23.53 -23.81
C ASP A 148 2.57 24.95 -24.21
N ARG A 149 3.81 25.13 -24.63
CA ARG A 149 4.30 26.41 -25.15
C ARG A 149 3.58 26.79 -26.45
N GLU A 150 3.51 25.86 -27.42
CA GLU A 150 2.96 26.15 -28.77
C GLU A 150 1.45 26.37 -28.76
N ILE A 151 0.71 25.73 -27.83
CA ILE A 151 -0.76 25.90 -27.73
C ILE A 151 -1.16 27.10 -26.89
N LYS A 152 -0.27 27.64 -26.04
CA LYS A 152 -0.59 28.72 -25.10
C LYS A 152 -1.05 29.98 -25.80
N ASP A 153 -0.31 30.45 -26.80
CA ASP A 153 -0.61 31.67 -27.52
C ASP A 153 -1.95 31.56 -28.26
N ILE A 154 -2.26 30.41 -28.84
CA ILE A 154 -3.53 30.13 -29.52
C ILE A 154 -4.70 30.21 -28.56
N LYS A 155 -4.53 29.66 -27.35
CA LYS A 155 -5.54 29.68 -26.30
C LYS A 155 -5.89 31.10 -25.87
N ASP A 156 -4.89 31.94 -25.69
CA ASP A 156 -5.05 33.30 -25.19
C ASP A 156 -5.56 34.25 -26.30
N ASP A 157 -5.06 34.12 -27.55
CA ASP A 157 -5.36 35.04 -28.66
C ASP A 157 -6.74 34.80 -29.29
N HIS A 158 -7.20 33.55 -29.34
CA HIS A 158 -8.46 33.17 -30.05
C HIS A 158 -9.59 32.79 -29.12
N ASN A 159 -9.38 32.78 -27.81
CA ASN A 159 -10.34 32.33 -26.78
C ASN A 159 -10.86 30.92 -27.12
N ILE A 160 -9.94 30.00 -27.39
CA ILE A 160 -10.20 28.61 -27.75
C ILE A 160 -9.85 27.74 -26.55
N GLN A 161 -10.73 26.79 -26.24
CA GLN A 161 -10.43 25.72 -25.28
C GLN A 161 -9.50 24.72 -25.97
N ILE A 162 -8.34 24.42 -25.35
CA ILE A 162 -7.38 23.45 -25.87
C ILE A 162 -7.07 22.45 -24.78
N GLU A 163 -7.35 21.18 -25.03
CA GLU A 163 -7.20 20.11 -24.07
C GLU A 163 -6.41 18.94 -24.70
N LYS A 164 -5.75 18.13 -23.85
CA LYS A 164 -4.86 17.04 -24.28
C LYS A 164 -5.28 15.73 -23.65
N THR A 165 -5.26 14.63 -24.40
CA THR A 165 -5.43 13.29 -23.83
C THR A 165 -4.13 12.82 -23.18
N THR A 166 -4.22 11.81 -22.27
CA THR A 166 -3.03 11.18 -21.69
C THR A 166 -2.30 10.26 -22.69
N GLY A 167 -2.92 9.98 -23.83
CA GLY A 167 -2.40 8.98 -24.78
C GLY A 167 -2.54 7.56 -24.23
N ASN A 168 -1.57 6.70 -24.58
CA ASN A 168 -1.56 5.29 -24.15
C ASN A 168 -0.87 5.08 -22.79
N SER A 169 -0.53 6.16 -22.05
CA SER A 169 0.24 6.04 -20.82
C SER A 169 -0.67 5.95 -19.59
N MET A 170 -0.45 4.92 -18.77
CA MET A 170 -0.83 4.92 -17.35
C MET A 170 0.24 5.69 -16.58
N ASP A 171 0.23 7.01 -16.65
CA ASP A 171 1.15 7.87 -15.91
C ASP A 171 0.71 7.92 -14.45
N SER A 172 1.28 7.03 -13.64
CA SER A 172 1.19 7.06 -12.19
C SER A 172 2.58 7.31 -11.64
N GLU A 173 2.89 8.54 -11.25
CA GLU A 173 4.13 8.82 -10.54
C GLU A 173 3.99 8.35 -9.08
N PRO A 174 4.79 7.35 -8.64
CA PRO A 174 4.85 7.00 -7.22
C PRO A 174 5.64 8.07 -6.46
N GLY A 175 5.14 8.48 -5.30
CA GLY A 175 5.85 9.43 -4.42
C GLY A 175 5.10 10.73 -4.15
N GLY A 176 3.78 10.70 -4.18
CA GLY A 176 2.93 11.85 -3.87
C GLY A 176 2.76 12.15 -2.38
N SER A 177 2.00 13.20 -2.07
CA SER A 177 1.64 13.60 -0.70
C SER A 177 0.82 12.53 0.05
N SER A 178 0.17 11.64 -0.66
CA SER A 178 -0.70 10.59 -0.12
C SER A 178 0.05 9.55 0.72
N GLU A 179 1.24 9.12 0.31
CA GLU A 179 2.06 8.20 1.09
C GLU A 179 2.48 8.80 2.43
N LEU A 180 2.80 10.11 2.44
CA LEU A 180 3.11 10.81 3.68
C LEU A 180 1.93 10.86 4.64
N VAL A 181 0.71 11.07 4.15
CA VAL A 181 -0.52 11.05 4.96
C VAL A 181 -0.72 9.67 5.58
N GLY A 182 -0.51 8.59 4.81
CA GLY A 182 -0.58 7.21 5.31
C GLY A 182 0.44 6.94 6.42
N ILE A 183 1.70 7.35 6.22
CA ILE A 183 2.77 7.20 7.21
C ILE A 183 2.48 7.99 8.49
N VAL A 184 2.03 9.24 8.37
CA VAL A 184 1.69 10.09 9.51
C VAL A 184 0.53 9.51 10.31
N THR A 185 -0.51 9.04 9.64
CA THR A 185 -1.68 8.42 10.29
C THR A 185 -1.28 7.11 10.98
N ALA A 186 -0.48 6.26 10.34
CA ALA A 186 0.09 5.06 10.93
C ALA A 186 0.94 5.38 12.17
N PHE A 187 1.74 6.46 12.12
CA PHE A 187 2.52 6.93 13.25
C PHE A 187 1.66 7.35 14.45
N ILE A 188 0.55 8.05 14.20
CA ILE A 188 -0.41 8.45 15.25
C ILE A 188 -1.01 7.21 15.91
N ILE A 189 -1.43 6.21 15.13
CA ILE A 189 -1.99 4.95 15.64
C ILE A 189 -0.94 4.20 16.49
N LEU A 190 0.31 4.13 16.01
CA LEU A 190 1.42 3.54 16.75
C LEU A 190 1.72 4.30 18.04
N LEU A 191 1.64 5.64 18.01
CA LEU A 191 1.85 6.48 19.19
C LEU A 191 0.78 6.23 20.25
N ILE A 192 -0.48 6.12 19.86
CA ILE A 192 -1.59 5.76 20.75
C ILE A 192 -1.39 4.35 21.32
N THR A 193 -1.02 3.38 20.46
CA THR A 193 -0.83 1.97 20.84
C THR A 193 0.34 1.79 21.82
N PHE A 194 1.48 2.42 21.56
CA PHE A 194 2.69 2.24 22.35
C PHE A 194 2.88 3.28 23.45
N GLY A 195 2.27 4.45 23.34
CA GLY A 195 2.40 5.55 24.30
C GLY A 195 3.82 6.14 24.40
N SER A 196 4.64 6.00 23.36
CA SER A 196 6.02 6.48 23.28
C SER A 196 6.38 6.84 21.84
N LEU A 197 6.88 8.07 21.64
CA LEU A 197 7.29 8.59 20.33
C LEU A 197 8.35 7.69 19.67
N ILE A 198 9.34 7.28 20.41
CA ILE A 198 10.44 6.44 19.93
C ILE A 198 9.94 5.04 19.58
N ALA A 199 9.10 4.44 20.43
CA ALA A 199 8.54 3.12 20.15
C ALA A 199 7.62 3.15 18.93
N ALA A 200 6.93 4.26 18.67
CA ALA A 200 6.11 4.44 17.47
C ALA A 200 6.96 4.66 16.21
N GLY A 201 8.08 5.39 16.32
CA GLY A 201 8.94 5.70 15.18
C GLY A 201 9.78 4.52 14.68
N MET A 202 10.17 3.58 15.55
CA MET A 202 11.04 2.47 15.16
C MET A 202 10.45 1.55 14.08
N PRO A 203 9.18 1.10 14.14
CA PRO A 203 8.56 0.32 13.07
C PRO A 203 8.55 1.05 11.73
N ILE A 204 8.26 2.35 11.74
CA ILE A 204 8.20 3.16 10.53
C ILE A 204 9.60 3.31 9.90
N ILE A 205 10.63 3.63 10.70
CA ILE A 205 12.01 3.72 10.22
C ILE A 205 12.45 2.39 9.61
N SER A 206 12.13 1.26 10.28
CA SER A 206 12.45 -0.07 9.77
C SER A 206 11.74 -0.35 8.45
N ALA A 207 10.46 -0.02 8.35
CA ALA A 207 9.67 -0.20 7.13
C ALA A 207 10.19 0.67 5.97
N ILE A 208 10.49 1.95 6.21
CA ILE A 208 11.01 2.88 5.18
C ILE A 208 12.38 2.41 4.65
N ILE A 209 13.28 1.97 5.52
CA ILE A 209 14.60 1.47 5.10
C ILE A 209 14.46 0.17 4.31
N GLY A 210 13.61 -0.76 4.76
CA GLY A 210 13.31 -1.99 4.02
C GLY A 210 12.70 -1.70 2.65
N LEU A 211 11.67 -0.83 2.62
CA LEU A 211 11.01 -0.38 1.40
C LEU A 211 11.99 0.32 0.44
N GLY A 212 12.77 1.28 0.92
CA GLY A 212 13.76 1.98 0.10
C GLY A 212 14.79 1.05 -0.52
N SER A 213 15.18 -0.02 0.21
CA SER A 213 16.07 -1.04 -0.33
C SER A 213 15.40 -1.87 -1.44
N SER A 214 14.14 -2.29 -1.26
CA SER A 214 13.41 -3.06 -2.28
C SER A 214 13.09 -2.22 -3.52
N VAL A 215 12.58 -1.00 -3.33
CA VAL A 215 12.30 -0.04 -4.42
C VAL A 215 13.56 0.27 -5.21
N GLY A 216 14.68 0.50 -4.51
CA GLY A 216 15.95 0.74 -5.18
C GLY A 216 16.43 -0.46 -6.01
N ILE A 217 16.24 -1.70 -5.53
CA ILE A 217 16.56 -2.90 -6.30
C ILE A 217 15.61 -3.06 -7.50
N ILE A 218 14.29 -2.84 -7.32
CA ILE A 218 13.32 -2.87 -8.42
C ILE A 218 13.72 -1.84 -9.49
N ALA A 219 14.09 -0.63 -9.08
CA ALA A 219 14.56 0.41 -9.97
C ALA A 219 15.86 0.04 -10.73
N LEU A 220 16.79 -0.68 -10.10
CA LEU A 220 17.97 -1.22 -10.80
C LEU A 220 17.60 -2.32 -11.79
N LEU A 221 16.61 -3.15 -11.46
CA LEU A 221 16.14 -4.24 -12.32
C LEU A 221 15.44 -3.74 -13.60
N THR A 222 14.97 -2.48 -13.65
CA THR A 222 14.45 -1.88 -14.89
C THR A 222 15.46 -1.78 -16.03
N ASN A 223 16.77 -1.88 -15.73
CA ASN A 223 17.81 -1.95 -16.76
C ASN A 223 17.97 -3.34 -17.38
N LEU A 224 17.32 -4.36 -16.81
CA LEU A 224 17.41 -5.76 -17.24
C LEU A 224 16.06 -6.34 -17.67
N PHE A 225 14.99 -5.83 -17.14
CA PHE A 225 13.62 -6.30 -17.35
C PHE A 225 12.69 -5.13 -17.61
N ASP A 226 11.68 -5.33 -18.46
CA ASP A 226 10.59 -4.39 -18.69
C ASP A 226 9.66 -4.43 -17.46
N ILE A 227 9.77 -3.42 -16.59
CA ILE A 227 8.98 -3.33 -15.36
C ILE A 227 7.97 -2.19 -15.52
N PRO A 228 6.65 -2.48 -15.51
CA PRO A 228 5.63 -1.46 -15.60
C PRO A 228 5.68 -0.49 -14.41
N ASN A 229 5.42 0.79 -14.67
CA ASN A 229 5.45 1.86 -13.67
C ASN A 229 4.53 1.58 -12.47
N PHE A 230 3.33 1.06 -12.76
CA PHE A 230 2.33 0.66 -11.78
C PHE A 230 2.82 -0.42 -10.77
N THR A 231 3.83 -1.22 -11.17
CA THR A 231 4.48 -2.21 -10.30
C THR A 231 5.07 -1.58 -9.06
N LEU A 232 5.67 -0.39 -9.21
CA LEU A 232 6.31 0.31 -8.11
C LEU A 232 5.31 0.76 -7.05
N THR A 233 4.16 1.30 -7.48
CA THR A 233 3.07 1.71 -6.58
C THR A 233 2.58 0.53 -5.74
N LEU A 234 2.33 -0.63 -6.36
CA LEU A 234 1.91 -1.83 -5.65
C LEU A 234 2.98 -2.30 -4.66
N ALA A 235 4.24 -2.34 -5.08
CA ALA A 235 5.36 -2.74 -4.22
C ALA A 235 5.54 -1.80 -3.02
N VAL A 236 5.32 -0.48 -3.20
CA VAL A 236 5.34 0.52 -2.13
C VAL A 236 4.17 0.32 -1.17
N MET A 237 2.94 0.16 -1.67
CA MET A 237 1.74 -0.07 -0.86
C MET A 237 1.92 -1.27 0.07
N ILE A 238 2.37 -2.40 -0.49
CA ILE A 238 2.53 -3.66 0.25
C ILE A 238 3.73 -3.57 1.20
N GLY A 239 4.87 -3.12 0.69
CA GLY A 239 6.11 -3.04 1.47
C GLY A 239 5.98 -2.15 2.70
N LEU A 240 5.26 -1.02 2.56
CA LEU A 240 5.00 -0.12 3.68
C LEU A 240 4.03 -0.74 4.70
N ALA A 241 2.88 -1.26 4.23
CA ALA A 241 1.86 -1.86 5.10
C ALA A 241 2.42 -3.04 5.89
N VAL A 242 3.03 -4.01 5.20
CA VAL A 242 3.60 -5.24 5.77
C VAL A 242 4.83 -4.93 6.65
N GLY A 243 5.68 -3.99 6.21
CA GLY A 243 6.88 -3.59 6.96
C GLY A 243 6.57 -2.98 8.32
N ILE A 244 5.55 -2.12 8.40
CA ILE A 244 5.09 -1.55 9.67
C ILE A 244 4.45 -2.63 10.54
N ASP A 245 3.60 -3.48 9.94
CA ASP A 245 2.85 -4.51 10.67
C ASP A 245 3.79 -5.56 11.29
N TYR A 246 4.72 -6.13 10.54
CA TYR A 246 5.67 -7.11 11.06
C TYR A 246 6.59 -6.52 12.13
N SER A 247 6.97 -5.28 11.98
CA SER A 247 7.71 -4.54 13.00
C SER A 247 6.88 -4.33 14.28
N LEU A 248 5.58 -4.06 14.13
CA LEU A 248 4.64 -3.96 15.24
C LEU A 248 4.61 -5.24 16.08
N PHE A 249 4.48 -6.41 15.42
CA PHE A 249 4.41 -7.71 16.10
C PHE A 249 5.65 -7.97 16.97
N ILE A 250 6.85 -7.75 16.42
CA ILE A 250 8.10 -7.97 17.16
C ILE A 250 8.24 -6.99 18.34
N LEU A 251 7.93 -5.71 18.12
CA LEU A 251 7.99 -4.69 19.17
C LEU A 251 6.96 -4.93 20.27
N PHE A 252 5.75 -5.38 19.91
CA PHE A 252 4.72 -5.74 20.88
C PHE A 252 5.17 -6.92 21.76
N ARG A 253 5.71 -7.98 21.14
CA ARG A 253 6.23 -9.14 21.87
C ARG A 253 7.42 -8.77 22.76
N TYR A 254 8.32 -7.91 22.30
CA TYR A 254 9.39 -7.36 23.12
C TYR A 254 8.83 -6.69 24.38
N LYS A 255 7.82 -5.79 24.25
CA LYS A 255 7.19 -5.13 25.41
C LYS A 255 6.51 -6.11 26.36
N GLU A 256 5.87 -7.15 25.83
CA GLU A 256 5.22 -8.19 26.63
C GLU A 256 6.24 -8.97 27.47
N VAL A 257 7.35 -9.41 26.86
CA VAL A 257 8.42 -10.14 27.55
C VAL A 257 9.10 -9.24 28.60
N ARG A 258 9.35 -7.98 28.25
CA ARG A 258 9.93 -6.99 29.16
C ARG A 258 9.05 -6.72 30.41
N LYS A 259 7.72 -6.73 30.27
CA LYS A 259 6.78 -6.59 31.41
C LYS A 259 6.94 -7.73 32.45
N LYS A 260 7.43 -8.88 32.03
CA LYS A 260 7.70 -10.04 32.91
C LYS A 260 9.04 -9.91 33.66
N GLY A 261 9.79 -8.79 33.47
CA GLY A 261 11.06 -8.54 34.19
C GLY A 261 12.31 -9.06 33.46
N THR A 262 12.18 -9.69 32.26
CA THR A 262 13.31 -10.24 31.50
C THR A 262 14.28 -9.14 31.04
N PRO A 263 15.62 -9.33 31.12
CA PRO A 263 16.62 -8.35 30.65
C PRO A 263 16.42 -7.92 29.19
N PRO A 264 16.84 -6.68 28.79
CA PRO A 264 16.58 -6.16 27.47
C PRO A 264 17.07 -7.03 26.30
N VAL A 265 18.32 -7.51 26.34
CA VAL A 265 18.92 -8.35 25.29
C VAL A 265 18.17 -9.66 25.17
N GLU A 266 17.86 -10.29 26.30
CA GLU A 266 17.11 -11.54 26.33
C GLU A 266 15.68 -11.36 25.84
N SER A 267 15.04 -10.23 26.16
CA SER A 267 13.69 -9.88 25.69
C SER A 267 13.66 -9.69 24.18
N ILE A 268 14.71 -9.10 23.57
CA ILE A 268 14.87 -8.98 22.11
C ILE A 268 15.05 -10.37 21.50
N ALA A 269 15.93 -11.19 22.05
CA ALA A 269 16.19 -12.54 21.55
C ALA A 269 14.91 -13.40 21.56
N LEU A 270 14.15 -13.36 22.66
CA LEU A 270 12.86 -14.06 22.78
C LEU A 270 11.80 -13.51 21.83
N ALA A 271 11.71 -12.18 21.67
CA ALA A 271 10.76 -11.57 20.74
C ALA A 271 11.05 -11.97 19.28
N VAL A 272 12.31 -11.93 18.85
CA VAL A 272 12.73 -12.37 17.50
C VAL A 272 12.58 -13.89 17.36
N GLY A 273 12.86 -14.68 18.40
CA GLY A 273 12.70 -16.12 18.38
C GLY A 273 11.24 -16.58 18.27
N THR A 274 10.31 -15.88 18.93
CA THR A 274 8.87 -16.23 18.95
C THR A 274 8.09 -15.49 17.88
N ALA A 275 7.86 -14.19 18.02
CA ALA A 275 7.13 -13.39 17.03
C ALA A 275 7.83 -13.36 15.66
N GLY A 276 9.18 -13.36 15.63
CA GLY A 276 9.92 -13.42 14.35
C GLY A 276 9.70 -14.73 13.58
N SER A 277 9.43 -15.85 14.27
CA SER A 277 9.05 -17.10 13.59
C SER A 277 7.71 -16.97 12.87
N ALA A 278 6.73 -16.33 13.51
CA ALA A 278 5.43 -16.04 12.92
C ALA A 278 5.58 -15.07 11.74
N VAL A 279 6.40 -14.01 11.89
CA VAL A 279 6.69 -13.03 10.81
C VAL A 279 7.32 -13.68 9.58
N ILE A 280 8.26 -14.64 9.74
CA ILE A 280 8.81 -15.37 8.59
C ILE A 280 7.75 -16.20 7.90
N PHE A 281 6.93 -16.92 8.68
CA PHE A 281 5.86 -17.72 8.10
C PHE A 281 4.86 -16.84 7.34
N ALA A 282 4.44 -15.75 7.97
CA ALA A 282 3.57 -14.73 7.41
C ALA A 282 4.15 -14.12 6.13
N GLY A 283 5.38 -13.64 6.16
CA GLY A 283 6.04 -13.10 4.99
C GLY A 283 6.19 -14.10 3.85
N LEU A 284 6.46 -15.37 4.17
CA LEU A 284 6.54 -16.44 3.17
C LEU A 284 5.18 -16.70 2.51
N THR A 285 4.09 -16.71 3.28
CA THR A 285 2.73 -16.89 2.74
C THR A 285 2.32 -15.73 1.83
N VAL A 286 2.64 -14.48 2.21
CA VAL A 286 2.42 -13.30 1.36
C VAL A 286 3.26 -13.40 0.08
N MET A 287 4.55 -13.71 0.18
CA MET A 287 5.41 -13.88 -1.00
C MET A 287 4.90 -14.95 -1.95
N ILE A 288 4.48 -16.12 -1.45
CA ILE A 288 3.90 -17.20 -2.27
C ILE A 288 2.62 -16.71 -2.95
N ALA A 289 1.76 -15.99 -2.23
CA ALA A 289 0.50 -15.50 -2.76
C ALA A 289 0.70 -14.48 -3.89
N VAL A 290 1.60 -13.50 -3.70
CA VAL A 290 1.86 -12.50 -4.75
C VAL A 290 2.68 -13.07 -5.91
N CYS A 291 3.61 -14.00 -5.69
CA CYS A 291 4.24 -14.77 -6.77
C CYS A 291 3.24 -15.62 -7.54
N GLY A 292 2.15 -16.04 -6.89
CA GLY A 292 1.04 -16.76 -7.53
C GLY A 292 0.36 -15.96 -8.64
N LEU A 293 0.49 -14.63 -8.70
CA LEU A 293 0.04 -13.80 -9.82
C LEU A 293 0.62 -14.26 -11.17
N SER A 294 1.80 -14.89 -11.17
CA SER A 294 2.40 -15.50 -12.37
C SER A 294 1.57 -16.65 -12.95
N LEU A 295 0.72 -17.31 -12.15
CA LEU A 295 -0.16 -18.41 -12.61
C LEU A 295 -1.30 -17.92 -13.52
N VAL A 296 -1.59 -16.63 -13.51
CA VAL A 296 -2.60 -16.01 -14.39
C VAL A 296 -2.14 -16.04 -15.87
N GLY A 297 -0.84 -16.19 -16.12
CA GLY A 297 -0.28 -16.25 -17.47
C GLY A 297 -0.28 -14.89 -18.18
N ILE A 298 -0.09 -13.82 -17.41
CA ILE A 298 -0.01 -12.44 -17.87
C ILE A 298 1.30 -11.85 -17.33
N ASP A 299 2.19 -11.47 -18.25
CA ASP A 299 3.57 -11.13 -17.90
C ASP A 299 3.69 -9.95 -16.92
N PHE A 300 2.93 -8.89 -17.11
CA PHE A 300 3.00 -7.73 -16.21
C PHE A 300 2.52 -8.06 -14.78
N LEU A 301 1.52 -8.95 -14.64
CA LEU A 301 1.08 -9.43 -13.32
C LEU A 301 2.16 -10.28 -12.62
N ALA A 302 2.87 -11.10 -13.39
CA ALA A 302 3.99 -11.87 -12.86
C ALA A 302 5.11 -10.95 -12.36
N VAL A 303 5.47 -9.91 -13.13
CA VAL A 303 6.47 -8.91 -12.74
C VAL A 303 6.03 -8.16 -11.48
N MET A 304 4.76 -7.71 -11.43
CA MET A 304 4.17 -7.07 -10.25
C MET A 304 4.22 -7.99 -9.02
N GLY A 305 3.90 -9.27 -9.19
CA GLY A 305 3.97 -10.27 -8.14
C GLY A 305 5.38 -10.46 -7.58
N PHE A 306 6.38 -10.60 -8.45
CA PHE A 306 7.78 -10.76 -8.04
C PHE A 306 8.34 -9.50 -7.38
N ALA A 307 8.05 -8.31 -7.90
CA ALA A 307 8.44 -7.05 -7.30
C ALA A 307 7.82 -6.85 -5.90
N SER A 308 6.53 -7.18 -5.75
CA SER A 308 5.83 -7.16 -4.47
C SER A 308 6.42 -8.17 -3.48
N ALA A 309 6.75 -9.38 -3.94
CA ALA A 309 7.43 -10.39 -3.12
C ALA A 309 8.81 -9.90 -2.64
N LEU A 310 9.54 -9.20 -3.48
CA LEU A 310 10.82 -8.59 -3.11
C LEU A 310 10.63 -7.51 -2.02
N SER A 311 9.60 -6.68 -2.12
CA SER A 311 9.26 -5.69 -1.08
C SER A 311 8.93 -6.36 0.24
N VAL A 312 8.13 -7.42 0.23
CA VAL A 312 7.82 -8.22 1.44
C VAL A 312 9.07 -8.86 2.02
N LEU A 313 9.95 -9.41 1.19
CA LEU A 313 11.23 -9.99 1.65
C LEU A 313 12.07 -8.96 2.42
N PHE A 314 12.24 -7.75 1.87
CA PHE A 314 13.01 -6.70 2.54
C PHE A 314 12.30 -6.16 3.78
N ALA A 315 10.97 -6.11 3.80
CA ALA A 315 10.19 -5.79 4.99
C ALA A 315 10.42 -6.80 6.13
N VAL A 316 10.39 -8.11 5.82
CA VAL A 316 10.71 -9.19 6.78
C VAL A 316 12.14 -9.08 7.27
N LEU A 317 13.12 -8.90 6.38
CA LEU A 317 14.52 -8.75 6.75
C LEU A 317 14.75 -7.54 7.66
N ALA A 318 14.13 -6.39 7.36
CA ALA A 318 14.24 -5.19 8.17
C ALA A 318 13.59 -5.39 9.57
N ALA A 319 12.41 -6.02 9.63
CA ALA A 319 11.74 -6.34 10.88
C ALA A 319 12.55 -7.29 11.77
N LEU A 320 13.26 -8.27 11.17
CA LEU A 320 14.04 -9.27 11.91
C LEU A 320 15.46 -8.82 12.28
N THR A 321 16.01 -7.83 11.60
CA THR A 321 17.42 -7.42 11.78
C THR A 321 17.58 -5.96 12.17
N LEU A 322 16.97 -5.01 11.45
CA LEU A 322 17.10 -3.58 11.73
C LEU A 322 16.29 -3.19 12.97
N LEU A 323 15.03 -3.61 13.05
CA LEU A 323 14.16 -3.27 14.18
C LEU A 323 14.73 -3.76 15.52
N PRO A 324 15.21 -5.02 15.70
CA PRO A 324 15.84 -5.45 16.93
C PRO A 324 17.09 -4.63 17.30
N ALA A 325 17.87 -4.19 16.32
CA ALA A 325 19.01 -3.29 16.55
C ALA A 325 18.55 -1.91 17.06
N LEU A 326 17.48 -1.35 16.48
CA LEU A 326 16.86 -0.10 16.94
C LEU A 326 16.28 -0.25 18.35
N ILE A 327 15.60 -1.36 18.65
CA ILE A 327 15.10 -1.66 20.00
C ILE A 327 16.27 -1.72 21.00
N SER A 328 17.37 -2.39 20.65
CA SER A 328 18.57 -2.48 21.47
C SER A 328 19.22 -1.09 21.70
N LEU A 329 19.19 -0.21 20.68
CA LEU A 329 19.75 1.14 20.79
C LEU A 329 18.92 2.02 21.75
N PHE A 330 17.59 1.94 21.65
CA PHE A 330 16.65 2.82 22.34
C PHE A 330 15.89 2.16 23.49
N HIS A 331 16.33 1.00 23.99
CA HIS A 331 15.63 0.22 25.01
C HIS A 331 15.33 1.02 26.30
N LYS A 332 16.20 1.96 26.71
CA LYS A 332 16.02 2.82 27.89
C LYS A 332 14.85 3.81 27.74
N GLN A 333 14.50 4.17 26.49
CA GLN A 333 13.48 5.19 26.20
C GLN A 333 12.10 4.57 25.89
N ILE A 334 12.01 3.23 25.81
CA ILE A 334 10.75 2.51 25.66
C ILE A 334 10.05 2.43 27.00
N LYS A 335 9.01 3.25 27.20
CA LYS A 335 8.23 3.25 28.46
C LYS A 335 7.49 1.92 28.62
N ILE A 336 7.81 1.19 29.67
CA ILE A 336 7.08 0.01 30.12
C ILE A 336 6.22 0.47 31.29
N LYS A 337 4.90 0.63 31.05
CA LYS A 337 3.97 0.95 32.14
C LYS A 337 3.70 -0.32 32.92
N ASP A 338 4.13 -0.37 34.16
CA ASP A 338 3.66 -1.34 35.15
C ASP A 338 2.21 -0.96 35.52
N LYS A 339 1.24 -1.53 34.80
CA LYS A 339 -0.13 -1.50 35.29
C LYS A 339 -0.19 -2.51 36.44
N PRO A 340 -0.65 -2.10 37.65
CA PRO A 340 -0.92 -3.07 38.71
C PRO A 340 -1.87 -4.13 38.14
N GLN A 341 -1.63 -5.35 38.54
CA GLN A 341 -2.33 -6.59 38.14
C GLN A 341 -3.78 -6.62 38.68
N SER A 342 -4.53 -5.53 38.44
CA SER A 342 -5.93 -5.41 38.82
C SER A 342 -6.79 -6.18 37.80
N SER A 343 -7.34 -7.29 38.27
CA SER A 343 -8.32 -8.17 37.63
C SER A 343 -7.94 -8.70 36.24
N ASN A 344 -7.05 -9.67 36.19
CA ASN A 344 -6.70 -10.46 34.99
C ASN A 344 -7.81 -11.47 34.57
N ASP A 345 -9.05 -11.30 35.05
CA ASP A 345 -10.12 -12.18 34.64
C ASP A 345 -10.47 -11.96 33.14
N PRO A 346 -10.32 -12.99 32.28
CA PRO A 346 -10.73 -12.93 30.86
C PRO A 346 -12.21 -12.57 30.67
N LYS A 347 -13.03 -12.75 31.70
CA LYS A 347 -14.46 -12.39 31.71
C LYS A 347 -14.73 -10.89 31.67
N ASN A 348 -13.74 -10.03 31.89
CA ASN A 348 -13.92 -8.57 31.89
C ASN A 348 -13.72 -7.93 30.50
N HIS A 349 -13.58 -8.69 29.41
CA HIS A 349 -13.44 -8.13 28.07
C HIS A 349 -14.80 -8.10 27.33
N PRO A 350 -15.40 -6.90 27.09
CA PRO A 350 -16.77 -6.78 26.55
C PRO A 350 -16.97 -7.53 25.23
N TRP A 351 -16.04 -7.35 24.27
CA TRP A 351 -16.11 -7.98 22.96
C TRP A 351 -16.03 -9.52 23.04
N ALA A 352 -15.07 -10.05 23.79
CA ALA A 352 -14.95 -11.48 23.99
C ALA A 352 -16.21 -12.06 24.65
N ASN A 353 -16.82 -11.32 25.61
CA ASN A 353 -18.07 -11.71 26.25
C ASN A 353 -19.24 -11.70 25.28
N PHE A 354 -19.32 -10.74 24.37
CA PHE A 354 -20.35 -10.71 23.33
C PHE A 354 -20.22 -11.92 22.40
N VAL A 355 -19.02 -12.16 21.86
CA VAL A 355 -18.76 -13.23 20.89
C VAL A 355 -18.99 -14.63 21.48
N VAL A 356 -18.49 -14.86 22.72
CA VAL A 356 -18.64 -16.17 23.38
C VAL A 356 -20.01 -16.33 24.03
N GLY A 357 -20.60 -15.24 24.57
CA GLY A 357 -21.89 -15.30 25.26
C GLY A 357 -23.09 -15.33 24.32
N LYS A 358 -22.99 -14.74 23.11
CA LYS A 358 -24.07 -14.69 22.12
C LYS A 358 -23.54 -15.05 20.72
N PRO A 359 -22.97 -16.27 20.54
CA PRO A 359 -22.29 -16.63 19.30
C PRO A 359 -23.19 -16.58 18.06
N ILE A 360 -24.44 -17.04 18.16
CA ILE A 360 -25.39 -17.03 17.04
C ILE A 360 -25.69 -15.59 16.60
N LEU A 361 -25.90 -14.68 17.54
CA LEU A 361 -26.14 -13.27 17.22
C LEU A 361 -24.91 -12.64 16.55
N ALA A 362 -23.70 -12.94 17.04
CA ALA A 362 -22.45 -12.49 16.44
C ALA A 362 -22.29 -12.99 14.99
N ILE A 363 -22.62 -14.25 14.72
CA ILE A 363 -22.59 -14.86 13.38
C ILE A 363 -23.61 -14.16 12.47
N ILE A 364 -24.85 -13.99 12.93
CA ILE A 364 -25.92 -13.34 12.13
C ILE A 364 -25.53 -11.90 11.77
N ILE A 365 -25.05 -11.11 12.72
CA ILE A 365 -24.61 -9.73 12.45
C ILE A 365 -23.47 -9.72 11.43
N SER A 366 -22.46 -10.59 11.61
CA SER A 366 -21.32 -10.68 10.68
C SER A 366 -21.78 -11.05 9.28
N LEU A 367 -22.68 -12.02 9.15
CA LEU A 367 -23.21 -12.44 7.85
C LEU A 367 -24.07 -11.37 7.20
N ILE A 368 -24.89 -10.61 7.95
CA ILE A 368 -25.67 -9.51 7.41
C ILE A 368 -24.75 -8.43 6.83
N ILE A 369 -23.69 -8.04 7.55
CA ILE A 369 -22.72 -7.04 7.08
C ILE A 369 -22.04 -7.54 5.81
N LEU A 370 -21.52 -8.77 5.80
CA LEU A 370 -20.82 -9.32 4.65
C LEU A 370 -21.73 -9.50 3.45
N ILE A 371 -22.93 -10.03 3.62
CA ILE A 371 -23.89 -10.24 2.53
C ILE A 371 -24.34 -8.89 1.95
N ALA A 372 -24.60 -7.89 2.79
CA ALA A 372 -24.94 -6.55 2.30
C ALA A 372 -23.81 -5.95 1.44
N ALA A 373 -22.54 -6.17 1.82
CA ALA A 373 -21.40 -5.73 1.04
C ALA A 373 -21.19 -6.58 -0.22
N ILE A 374 -21.64 -7.84 -0.27
CA ILE A 374 -21.51 -8.75 -1.43
C ILE A 374 -22.52 -8.42 -2.54
N ILE A 375 -23.72 -7.93 -2.21
CA ILE A 375 -24.80 -7.73 -3.20
C ILE A 375 -24.32 -7.01 -4.48
N PRO A 376 -23.57 -5.91 -4.42
CA PRO A 376 -23.15 -5.18 -5.62
C PRO A 376 -22.23 -5.96 -6.57
N ILE A 377 -21.61 -7.05 -6.12
CA ILE A 377 -20.70 -7.86 -6.97
C ILE A 377 -21.44 -8.47 -8.18
N SER A 378 -22.76 -8.67 -8.10
CA SER A 378 -23.55 -9.20 -9.20
C SER A 378 -23.62 -8.26 -10.40
N GLY A 379 -23.42 -6.96 -10.19
CA GLY A 379 -23.35 -5.94 -11.23
C GLY A 379 -21.92 -5.53 -11.60
N MET A 380 -20.89 -6.19 -11.03
CA MET A 380 -19.49 -5.83 -11.26
C MET A 380 -19.12 -5.97 -12.73
N ARG A 381 -18.64 -4.87 -13.31
CA ARG A 381 -18.05 -4.84 -14.66
C ARG A 381 -16.56 -4.61 -14.55
N LEU A 382 -15.79 -5.34 -15.35
CA LEU A 382 -14.34 -5.21 -15.44
C LEU A 382 -13.97 -4.51 -16.74
N GLY A 383 -13.05 -3.56 -16.65
CA GLY A 383 -12.58 -2.79 -17.79
C GLY A 383 -11.18 -2.23 -17.57
N MET A 384 -10.69 -1.51 -18.57
CA MET A 384 -9.46 -0.73 -18.41
C MET A 384 -9.84 0.75 -18.23
N PRO A 385 -9.19 1.47 -17.31
CA PRO A 385 -9.45 2.89 -17.12
C PRO A 385 -9.07 3.66 -18.38
N ASP A 386 -9.90 4.61 -18.76
CA ASP A 386 -9.66 5.57 -19.82
C ASP A 386 -9.76 7.02 -19.31
N ASP A 387 -9.61 7.99 -20.21
CA ASP A 387 -9.63 9.40 -19.83
C ASP A 387 -11.00 9.88 -19.30
N SER A 388 -12.10 9.11 -19.50
CA SER A 388 -13.43 9.41 -18.91
C SER A 388 -13.45 9.33 -17.39
N LEU A 389 -12.55 8.52 -16.83
CA LEU A 389 -12.48 8.28 -15.38
C LEU A 389 -11.51 9.22 -14.64
N LYS A 390 -10.77 10.07 -15.37
CA LYS A 390 -9.89 11.07 -14.77
C LYS A 390 -10.69 12.16 -14.05
N ALA A 391 -10.03 12.95 -13.21
CA ALA A 391 -10.66 14.06 -12.51
C ALA A 391 -11.27 15.08 -13.49
N ASN A 392 -12.42 15.66 -13.14
CA ASN A 392 -13.19 16.57 -14.02
C ASN A 392 -12.41 17.81 -14.46
N ASP A 393 -11.46 18.26 -13.66
CA ASP A 393 -10.62 19.42 -13.95
C ASP A 393 -9.39 19.05 -14.80
N SER A 394 -9.08 17.77 -14.97
CA SER A 394 -7.95 17.30 -15.78
C SER A 394 -8.16 17.59 -17.27
N SER A 395 -7.08 17.95 -17.97
CA SER A 395 -7.12 18.18 -19.42
C SER A 395 -7.57 16.93 -20.20
N ALA A 396 -7.19 15.74 -19.72
CA ALA A 396 -7.55 14.46 -20.33
C ALA A 396 -9.06 14.21 -20.30
N HIS A 397 -9.71 14.44 -19.15
CA HIS A 397 -11.16 14.30 -19.01
C HIS A 397 -11.91 15.31 -19.88
N LYS A 398 -11.45 16.57 -19.89
CA LYS A 398 -12.02 17.61 -20.75
C LYS A 398 -11.88 17.29 -22.22
N ALA A 399 -10.70 16.80 -22.65
CA ALA A 399 -10.47 16.34 -24.03
C ALA A 399 -11.42 15.20 -24.42
N TYR A 400 -11.57 14.21 -23.53
CA TYR A 400 -12.50 13.09 -23.72
C TYR A 400 -13.94 13.59 -23.90
N ASN A 401 -14.40 14.52 -23.07
CA ASN A 401 -15.75 15.08 -23.15
C ASN A 401 -15.94 15.92 -24.44
N LEU A 402 -14.98 16.76 -24.80
CA LEU A 402 -15.03 17.52 -26.05
C LEU A 402 -15.14 16.59 -27.28
N ILE A 403 -14.40 15.49 -27.31
CA ILE A 403 -14.51 14.47 -28.37
C ILE A 403 -15.90 13.83 -28.34
N THR A 404 -16.39 13.45 -27.15
CA THR A 404 -17.71 12.84 -26.98
C THR A 404 -18.84 13.74 -27.46
N GLU A 405 -18.81 15.01 -27.13
CA GLU A 405 -19.85 16.00 -27.44
C GLU A 405 -19.86 16.39 -28.92
N ASN A 406 -18.68 16.50 -29.54
CA ASN A 406 -18.55 17.06 -30.88
C ASN A 406 -18.34 16.02 -32.00
N PHE A 407 -17.89 14.81 -31.66
CA PHE A 407 -17.67 13.72 -32.64
C PHE A 407 -18.50 12.46 -32.32
N GLY A 408 -19.12 12.40 -31.13
CA GLY A 408 -19.84 11.24 -30.66
C GLY A 408 -19.01 10.37 -29.71
N ALA A 409 -19.67 9.70 -28.74
CA ALA A 409 -19.03 8.91 -27.69
C ALA A 409 -18.12 7.79 -28.24
N GLY A 410 -18.51 7.16 -29.31
CA GLY A 410 -17.76 6.07 -29.94
C GLY A 410 -16.45 6.49 -30.60
N TYR A 411 -16.24 7.79 -30.82
CA TYR A 411 -14.98 8.30 -31.37
C TYR A 411 -13.80 8.11 -30.43
N ASN A 412 -14.06 8.01 -29.12
CA ASN A 412 -13.06 7.63 -28.11
C ASN A 412 -12.77 6.12 -28.10
N GLY A 413 -13.61 5.31 -28.73
CA GLY A 413 -13.55 3.85 -28.74
C GLY A 413 -13.47 3.23 -30.13
N GLN A 414 -12.75 3.85 -31.06
CA GLN A 414 -12.64 3.36 -32.45
C GLN A 414 -12.15 1.92 -32.50
N ILE A 415 -12.81 1.11 -33.35
CA ILE A 415 -12.48 -0.28 -33.64
C ILE A 415 -11.83 -0.33 -35.03
N ALA A 416 -10.74 -1.06 -35.15
CA ALA A 416 -10.05 -1.25 -36.43
C ALA A 416 -10.23 -2.70 -36.92
N MET A 417 -10.59 -2.87 -38.15
CA MET A 417 -10.69 -4.16 -38.84
C MET A 417 -9.59 -4.25 -39.88
N LEU A 418 -8.64 -5.14 -39.70
CA LEU A 418 -7.55 -5.45 -40.61
C LEU A 418 -8.00 -6.56 -41.57
N VAL A 419 -8.08 -6.26 -42.85
CA VAL A 419 -8.50 -7.21 -43.89
C VAL A 419 -7.30 -7.59 -44.75
N ASN A 420 -7.01 -8.88 -44.85
CA ASN A 420 -5.99 -9.42 -45.75
C ASN A 420 -6.57 -9.58 -47.15
N THR A 421 -6.11 -8.79 -48.08
CA THR A 421 -6.61 -8.72 -49.47
C THR A 421 -5.67 -9.35 -50.50
N LYS A 422 -4.64 -10.13 -50.05
CA LYS A 422 -3.62 -10.72 -50.95
C LYS A 422 -4.20 -11.57 -52.07
N ASP A 423 -5.31 -12.28 -51.79
CA ASP A 423 -5.95 -13.21 -52.71
C ASP A 423 -7.13 -12.60 -53.47
N GLY A 424 -7.40 -11.30 -53.33
CA GLY A 424 -8.62 -10.63 -53.81
C GLY A 424 -8.64 -10.20 -55.28
N GLY A 425 -7.65 -10.57 -56.04
CA GLY A 425 -7.62 -10.27 -57.46
C GLY A 425 -7.20 -8.85 -57.83
N SER A 426 -7.93 -8.15 -58.70
CA SER A 426 -7.56 -6.80 -59.13
C SER A 426 -7.90 -5.74 -58.06
N LYS A 427 -7.10 -4.64 -57.99
CA LYS A 427 -7.36 -3.53 -57.04
C LYS A 427 -8.80 -3.04 -57.11
N LYS A 428 -9.41 -2.95 -58.30
CA LYS A 428 -10.80 -2.51 -58.47
C LYS A 428 -11.81 -3.50 -57.86
N SER A 429 -11.55 -4.82 -57.96
CA SER A 429 -12.39 -5.83 -57.30
C SER A 429 -12.27 -5.72 -55.78
N ILE A 430 -11.05 -5.61 -55.26
CA ILE A 430 -10.77 -5.46 -53.84
C ILE A 430 -11.49 -4.21 -53.29
N GLU A 431 -11.38 -3.06 -53.94
CA GLU A 431 -12.07 -1.84 -53.53
C GLU A 431 -13.60 -1.97 -53.54
N GLN A 432 -14.17 -2.72 -54.50
CA GLN A 432 -15.61 -2.99 -54.55
C GLN A 432 -16.06 -3.88 -53.40
N ASP A 433 -15.32 -4.96 -53.12
CA ASP A 433 -15.63 -5.89 -52.04
C ASP A 433 -15.46 -5.22 -50.69
N LEU A 434 -14.42 -4.42 -50.47
CA LEU A 434 -14.24 -3.62 -49.26
C LEU A 434 -15.37 -2.60 -49.05
N ASN A 435 -15.88 -1.98 -50.13
CA ASN A 435 -17.04 -1.09 -50.02
C ASN A 435 -18.34 -1.84 -49.75
N ASN A 436 -18.48 -3.09 -50.16
CA ASN A 436 -19.60 -3.94 -49.76
C ASN A 436 -19.50 -4.34 -48.30
N MET A 437 -18.32 -4.75 -47.82
CA MET A 437 -18.05 -5.00 -46.39
C MET A 437 -18.38 -3.77 -45.56
N ARG A 438 -17.98 -2.58 -45.99
CA ARG A 438 -18.32 -1.33 -45.31
C ARG A 438 -19.81 -1.14 -45.12
N LYS A 439 -20.64 -1.50 -46.09
CA LYS A 439 -22.10 -1.43 -46.01
C LYS A 439 -22.65 -2.48 -45.06
N ASP A 440 -22.18 -3.73 -45.18
CA ASP A 440 -22.60 -4.83 -44.30
C ASP A 440 -22.29 -4.49 -42.83
N ILE A 441 -21.11 -3.93 -42.57
CA ILE A 441 -20.72 -3.49 -41.20
C ILE A 441 -21.56 -2.33 -40.69
N LYS A 442 -21.93 -1.38 -41.56
CA LYS A 442 -22.77 -0.23 -41.18
C LYS A 442 -24.17 -0.65 -40.71
N ASP A 443 -24.65 -1.79 -41.16
CA ASP A 443 -25.97 -2.33 -40.83
C ASP A 443 -25.95 -3.13 -39.51
N LEU A 444 -24.77 -3.33 -38.86
CA LEU A 444 -24.65 -3.95 -37.53
C LEU A 444 -25.17 -3.02 -36.43
N ASP A 445 -25.69 -3.64 -35.38
CA ASP A 445 -26.14 -2.91 -34.20
C ASP A 445 -24.97 -2.13 -33.53
N ASN A 446 -25.28 -0.99 -32.98
CA ASN A 446 -24.34 -0.09 -32.30
C ASN A 446 -23.20 0.48 -33.21
N VAL A 447 -23.29 0.41 -34.51
CA VAL A 447 -22.39 1.10 -35.45
C VAL A 447 -22.91 2.49 -35.75
N ASP A 448 -22.13 3.53 -35.47
CA ASP A 448 -22.44 4.90 -35.86
C ASP A 448 -21.90 5.18 -37.26
N THR A 449 -20.60 5.02 -37.46
CA THR A 449 -19.94 5.33 -38.72
C THR A 449 -18.90 4.26 -39.08
N VAL A 450 -18.80 3.95 -40.37
CA VAL A 450 -17.72 3.14 -40.94
C VAL A 450 -16.95 3.99 -41.95
N GLU A 451 -15.68 4.23 -41.66
CA GLU A 451 -14.83 5.04 -42.54
C GLU A 451 -14.56 4.34 -43.86
N LYS A 452 -14.05 5.09 -44.86
CA LYS A 452 -13.68 4.52 -46.13
C LYS A 452 -12.50 3.57 -45.95
N PRO A 453 -12.56 2.34 -46.47
CA PRO A 453 -11.44 1.40 -46.40
C PRO A 453 -10.16 1.99 -46.99
N GLN A 454 -9.06 1.84 -46.28
CA GLN A 454 -7.73 2.31 -46.69
C GLN A 454 -6.86 1.11 -47.05
N LEU A 455 -6.38 1.04 -48.28
CA LEU A 455 -5.42 0.02 -48.71
C LEU A 455 -3.99 0.46 -48.36
N ASN A 456 -3.17 -0.48 -47.92
CA ASN A 456 -1.74 -0.22 -47.77
C ASN A 456 -1.03 -0.08 -49.13
N ASN A 457 0.22 0.38 -49.09
CA ASN A 457 0.98 0.66 -50.36
C ASN A 457 1.08 -0.53 -51.31
N ASN A 458 1.05 -1.74 -50.77
CA ASN A 458 1.18 -2.99 -51.54
C ASN A 458 -0.19 -3.55 -51.99
N ASN A 459 -1.32 -2.96 -51.61
CA ASN A 459 -2.69 -3.43 -51.81
C ASN A 459 -2.94 -4.87 -51.28
N ASN A 460 -2.17 -5.32 -50.29
CA ASN A 460 -2.30 -6.67 -49.73
C ASN A 460 -3.00 -6.67 -48.37
N TYR A 461 -3.22 -5.50 -47.78
CA TYR A 461 -4.01 -5.28 -46.60
C TYR A 461 -4.88 -4.03 -46.73
N ALA A 462 -6.05 -4.09 -46.13
CA ALA A 462 -6.94 -2.94 -45.98
C ALA A 462 -7.29 -2.71 -44.49
N LEU A 463 -7.43 -1.44 -44.14
CA LEU A 463 -7.90 -1.01 -42.82
C LEU A 463 -9.32 -0.44 -42.95
N ILE A 464 -10.26 -0.95 -42.17
CA ILE A 464 -11.62 -0.42 -42.03
C ILE A 464 -11.77 0.06 -40.57
N SER A 465 -12.00 1.34 -40.41
CA SER A 465 -12.26 1.97 -39.09
C SER A 465 -13.76 1.95 -38.82
N VAL A 466 -14.17 1.42 -37.70
CA VAL A 466 -15.56 1.33 -37.25
C VAL A 466 -15.71 2.16 -36.00
N ILE A 467 -16.60 3.15 -36.06
CA ILE A 467 -16.92 4.03 -34.92
C ILE A 467 -18.23 3.53 -34.32
N PRO A 468 -18.21 3.05 -33.05
CA PRO A 468 -19.42 2.69 -32.32
C PRO A 468 -20.33 3.90 -32.05
N LYS A 469 -21.58 3.68 -31.69
CA LYS A 469 -22.47 4.76 -31.18
C LYS A 469 -22.10 5.15 -29.75
N GLU A 470 -21.71 4.16 -28.96
CA GLU A 470 -21.43 4.29 -27.54
C GLU A 470 -19.92 4.29 -27.25
N GLY A 471 -19.54 4.73 -26.06
CA GLY A 471 -18.15 4.80 -25.62
C GLY A 471 -17.47 3.42 -25.44
N PRO A 472 -16.14 3.41 -25.22
CA PRO A 472 -15.34 2.17 -25.20
C PRO A 472 -15.69 1.20 -24.08
N ASN A 473 -16.16 1.71 -22.93
CA ASN A 473 -16.40 0.93 -21.70
C ASN A 473 -17.86 0.49 -21.51
N VAL A 474 -18.69 0.56 -22.57
CA VAL A 474 -20.11 0.18 -22.53
C VAL A 474 -20.30 -1.22 -23.11
N GLU A 475 -21.24 -1.99 -22.53
CA GLU A 475 -21.52 -3.37 -22.94
C GLU A 475 -21.89 -3.51 -24.43
N SER A 476 -22.63 -2.53 -24.95
CA SER A 476 -23.01 -2.51 -26.39
C SER A 476 -21.80 -2.44 -27.33
N THR A 477 -20.73 -1.75 -26.93
CA THR A 477 -19.46 -1.72 -27.70
C THR A 477 -18.74 -3.07 -27.63
N SER A 478 -18.76 -3.75 -26.48
CA SER A 478 -18.24 -5.11 -26.37
C SER A 478 -19.01 -6.09 -27.26
N ASN A 479 -20.33 -5.97 -27.28
CA ASN A 479 -21.19 -6.81 -28.15
C ASN A 479 -20.88 -6.56 -29.65
N LEU A 480 -20.69 -5.30 -30.05
CA LEU A 480 -20.28 -4.98 -31.43
C LEU A 480 -18.93 -5.63 -31.78
N VAL A 481 -17.97 -5.70 -30.89
CA VAL A 481 -16.69 -6.40 -31.13
C VAL A 481 -16.93 -7.89 -31.40
N TYR A 482 -17.84 -8.54 -30.65
CA TYR A 482 -18.20 -9.94 -30.92
C TYR A 482 -18.94 -10.11 -32.23
N ASP A 483 -19.87 -9.22 -32.59
CA ASP A 483 -20.57 -9.21 -33.87
C ASP A 483 -19.60 -9.05 -35.04
N LEU A 484 -18.62 -8.17 -34.93
CA LEU A 484 -17.56 -8.01 -35.94
C LEU A 484 -16.68 -9.26 -36.08
N ARG A 485 -16.41 -9.95 -34.98
CA ARG A 485 -15.67 -11.23 -34.99
C ARG A 485 -16.48 -12.35 -35.63
N ASP A 486 -17.76 -12.39 -35.40
CA ASP A 486 -18.66 -13.32 -36.10
C ASP A 486 -18.84 -12.99 -37.58
N TYR A 487 -18.88 -11.70 -37.90
CA TYR A 487 -18.87 -11.24 -39.28
C TYR A 487 -17.59 -11.64 -40.04
N ASN A 488 -16.42 -11.74 -39.37
CA ASN A 488 -15.19 -12.24 -40.00
C ASN A 488 -15.34 -13.64 -40.65
N LYS A 489 -16.23 -14.50 -40.13
CA LYS A 489 -16.55 -15.80 -40.72
C LYS A 489 -17.29 -15.63 -42.06
N GLN A 490 -18.24 -14.70 -42.11
CA GLN A 490 -19.00 -14.37 -43.31
C GLN A 490 -18.10 -13.70 -44.37
N VAL A 491 -17.15 -12.86 -43.96
CA VAL A 491 -16.16 -12.23 -44.84
C VAL A 491 -15.34 -13.26 -45.59
N LYS A 492 -14.90 -14.33 -44.86
CA LYS A 492 -14.17 -15.43 -45.49
C LYS A 492 -15.00 -16.19 -46.51
N GLU A 493 -16.29 -16.47 -46.21
CA GLU A 493 -17.19 -17.19 -47.07
C GLU A 493 -17.62 -16.35 -48.31
N LYS A 494 -17.87 -15.05 -48.11
CA LYS A 494 -18.48 -14.18 -49.15
C LYS A 494 -17.44 -13.52 -50.08
N TYR A 495 -16.26 -13.15 -49.47
CA TYR A 495 -15.25 -12.34 -50.17
C TYR A 495 -13.90 -13.05 -50.31
N ASP A 496 -13.75 -14.24 -49.70
CA ASP A 496 -12.49 -15.00 -49.55
C ASP A 496 -11.36 -14.19 -48.87
N PHE A 497 -11.70 -13.17 -48.10
CA PHE A 497 -10.74 -12.40 -47.28
C PHE A 497 -10.64 -12.96 -45.85
N ASN A 498 -9.46 -12.91 -45.29
CA ASN A 498 -9.27 -13.07 -43.86
C ASN A 498 -9.29 -11.70 -43.20
N SER A 499 -10.10 -11.53 -42.15
CA SER A 499 -10.18 -10.29 -41.42
C SER A 499 -9.97 -10.51 -39.94
N GLU A 500 -9.38 -9.55 -39.27
CA GLU A 500 -9.08 -9.57 -37.82
C GLU A 500 -9.49 -8.21 -37.24
N VAL A 501 -10.01 -8.21 -36.01
CA VAL A 501 -10.49 -7.00 -35.29
C VAL A 501 -9.48 -6.58 -34.25
N THR A 502 -9.14 -5.31 -34.20
CA THR A 502 -8.22 -4.71 -33.29
C THR A 502 -8.61 -3.26 -32.94
N GLY A 503 -7.74 -2.53 -32.25
CA GLY A 503 -7.96 -1.18 -31.72
C GLY A 503 -7.97 -1.20 -30.19
N GLN A 504 -7.73 -0.04 -29.57
CA GLN A 504 -7.55 0.04 -28.12
C GLN A 504 -8.73 -0.55 -27.34
N SER A 505 -9.97 -0.27 -27.75
CA SER A 505 -11.16 -0.83 -27.12
C SER A 505 -11.21 -2.35 -27.21
N VAL A 506 -10.83 -2.92 -28.35
CA VAL A 506 -10.81 -4.38 -28.56
C VAL A 506 -9.73 -5.04 -27.69
N ILE A 507 -8.55 -4.43 -27.62
CA ILE A 507 -7.46 -4.89 -26.75
C ILE A 507 -7.91 -4.88 -25.29
N ASN A 508 -8.55 -3.80 -24.83
CA ASN A 508 -9.06 -3.68 -23.47
C ASN A 508 -10.14 -4.73 -23.14
N ILE A 509 -11.02 -5.04 -24.10
CA ILE A 509 -12.06 -6.09 -23.98
C ILE A 509 -11.38 -7.45 -23.85
N ASP A 510 -10.43 -7.80 -24.74
CA ASP A 510 -9.71 -9.07 -24.69
C ASP A 510 -8.90 -9.25 -23.40
N MET A 511 -8.27 -8.17 -22.94
CA MET A 511 -7.58 -8.14 -21.64
C MET A 511 -8.53 -8.44 -20.50
N SER A 512 -9.68 -7.75 -20.47
CA SER A 512 -10.69 -7.94 -19.42
C SER A 512 -11.27 -9.35 -19.44
N GLU A 513 -11.53 -9.90 -20.63
CA GLU A 513 -12.03 -11.27 -20.78
C GLU A 513 -10.99 -12.31 -20.32
N LYS A 514 -9.72 -12.17 -20.73
CA LYS A 514 -8.64 -13.06 -20.30
C LYS A 514 -8.46 -13.04 -18.79
N LEU A 515 -8.50 -11.84 -18.17
CA LEU A 515 -8.40 -11.67 -16.73
C LEU A 515 -9.62 -12.26 -16.01
N ASN A 516 -10.83 -12.00 -16.51
CA ASN A 516 -12.05 -12.52 -15.91
C ASN A 516 -12.07 -14.05 -15.91
N ASN A 517 -11.61 -14.68 -17.00
CA ASN A 517 -11.50 -16.13 -17.12
C ASN A 517 -10.41 -16.74 -16.19
N ALA A 518 -9.39 -15.97 -15.85
CA ALA A 518 -8.33 -16.40 -14.94
C ALA A 518 -8.72 -16.32 -13.46
N ILE A 519 -9.66 -15.42 -13.06
CA ILE A 519 -10.06 -15.19 -11.66
C ILE A 519 -10.49 -16.49 -10.95
N PRO A 520 -11.42 -17.33 -11.48
CA PRO A 520 -11.87 -18.52 -10.78
C PRO A 520 -10.74 -19.54 -10.56
N VAL A 521 -9.86 -19.70 -11.55
CA VAL A 521 -8.73 -20.64 -11.48
C VAL A 521 -7.74 -20.16 -10.43
N PHE A 522 -7.35 -18.89 -10.50
CA PHE A 522 -6.42 -18.29 -9.55
C PHE A 522 -6.97 -18.33 -8.12
N ALA A 523 -8.23 -17.90 -7.92
CA ALA A 523 -8.91 -17.96 -6.62
C ALA A 523 -8.94 -19.38 -6.07
N GLY A 524 -9.25 -20.38 -6.91
CA GLY A 524 -9.28 -21.78 -6.53
C GLY A 524 -7.92 -22.30 -6.06
N VAL A 525 -6.84 -21.96 -6.77
CA VAL A 525 -5.46 -22.33 -6.39
C VAL A 525 -5.08 -21.67 -5.05
N ILE A 526 -5.36 -20.38 -4.89
CA ILE A 526 -5.04 -19.65 -3.65
C ILE A 526 -5.84 -20.21 -2.46
N VAL A 527 -7.13 -20.48 -2.63
CA VAL A 527 -8.00 -21.09 -1.60
C VAL A 527 -7.50 -22.48 -1.19
N LEU A 528 -7.11 -23.30 -2.16
CA LEU A 528 -6.53 -24.64 -1.90
C LEU A 528 -5.21 -24.53 -1.16
N LEU A 529 -4.32 -23.64 -1.59
CA LEU A 529 -3.04 -23.40 -0.93
C LEU A 529 -3.23 -22.93 0.52
N ALA A 530 -4.18 -21.98 0.74
CA ALA A 530 -4.59 -21.55 2.06
C ALA A 530 -4.99 -22.71 2.96
N PHE A 531 -5.92 -23.51 2.47
CA PHE A 531 -6.43 -24.65 3.21
C PHE A 531 -5.31 -25.60 3.61
N VAL A 532 -4.46 -25.98 2.67
CA VAL A 532 -3.33 -26.88 2.91
C VAL A 532 -2.37 -26.30 3.94
N LEU A 533 -1.93 -25.03 3.76
CA LEU A 533 -1.02 -24.38 4.70
C LEU A 533 -1.59 -24.31 6.13
N LEU A 534 -2.85 -23.92 6.26
CA LEU A 534 -3.49 -23.82 7.57
C LEU A 534 -3.72 -25.19 8.23
N VAL A 535 -3.97 -26.26 7.45
CA VAL A 535 -4.03 -27.65 7.97
C VAL A 535 -2.67 -28.05 8.55
N PHE A 536 -1.57 -27.72 7.88
CA PHE A 536 -0.22 -27.97 8.41
C PHE A 536 0.03 -27.23 9.74
N VAL A 537 -0.41 -25.99 9.84
CA VAL A 537 -0.19 -25.15 11.02
C VAL A 537 -1.05 -25.57 12.21
N PHE A 538 -2.37 -25.64 12.01
CA PHE A 538 -3.31 -25.87 13.13
C PHE A 538 -3.52 -27.35 13.47
N ARG A 539 -3.05 -28.25 12.62
CA ARG A 539 -3.30 -29.68 12.78
C ARG A 539 -4.78 -29.98 13.08
N SER A 540 -5.65 -29.36 12.31
CA SER A 540 -7.10 -29.44 12.36
C SER A 540 -7.65 -29.30 10.95
N ILE A 541 -8.84 -29.84 10.66
CA ILE A 541 -9.54 -29.63 9.38
C ILE A 541 -10.55 -28.49 9.48
N LEU A 542 -11.25 -28.37 10.62
CA LEU A 542 -12.35 -27.40 10.75
C LEU A 542 -11.86 -25.96 10.97
N VAL A 543 -10.70 -25.75 11.60
CA VAL A 543 -10.14 -24.40 11.74
C VAL A 543 -9.74 -23.82 10.37
N PRO A 544 -8.95 -24.52 9.53
CA PRO A 544 -8.67 -24.10 8.17
C PRO A 544 -9.91 -23.89 7.30
N LEU A 545 -10.88 -24.80 7.39
CA LEU A 545 -12.11 -24.68 6.60
C LEU A 545 -12.89 -23.40 6.93
N LYS A 546 -13.05 -23.09 8.22
CA LYS A 546 -13.69 -21.83 8.65
C LYS A 546 -12.91 -20.61 8.18
N ALA A 547 -11.58 -20.63 8.32
CA ALA A 547 -10.69 -19.54 7.95
C ALA A 547 -10.78 -19.25 6.44
N VAL A 548 -10.74 -20.28 5.62
CA VAL A 548 -10.84 -20.17 4.16
C VAL A 548 -12.22 -19.67 3.72
N LEU A 549 -13.30 -20.20 4.30
CA LEU A 549 -14.66 -19.72 4.02
C LEU A 549 -14.83 -18.24 4.46
N GLY A 550 -14.28 -17.89 5.61
CA GLY A 550 -14.27 -16.50 6.08
C GLY A 550 -13.49 -15.57 5.13
N PHE A 551 -12.34 -16.03 4.64
CA PHE A 551 -11.56 -15.29 3.64
C PHE A 551 -12.35 -15.08 2.33
N VAL A 552 -13.00 -16.13 1.80
CA VAL A 552 -13.82 -16.00 0.58
C VAL A 552 -14.95 -15.00 0.80
N LEU A 553 -15.63 -15.04 1.95
CA LEU A 553 -16.68 -14.08 2.28
C LEU A 553 -16.15 -12.65 2.39
N SER A 554 -14.99 -12.44 3.04
CA SER A 554 -14.38 -11.09 3.14
C SER A 554 -13.93 -10.58 1.78
N LEU A 555 -13.38 -11.44 0.92
CA LEU A 555 -12.99 -11.11 -0.44
C LEU A 555 -14.19 -10.67 -1.29
N MET A 556 -15.26 -11.46 -1.28
CA MET A 556 -16.48 -11.10 -2.01
C MET A 556 -17.10 -9.80 -1.47
N ALA A 557 -17.14 -9.61 -0.16
CA ALA A 557 -17.60 -8.36 0.45
C ALA A 557 -16.72 -7.15 0.03
N THR A 558 -15.43 -7.37 -0.07
CA THR A 558 -14.47 -6.35 -0.51
C THR A 558 -14.71 -5.93 -1.95
N LEU A 559 -14.80 -6.89 -2.87
CA LEU A 559 -15.05 -6.61 -4.28
C LEU A 559 -16.43 -5.98 -4.48
N GLY A 560 -17.47 -6.46 -3.77
CA GLY A 560 -18.81 -5.87 -3.84
C GLY A 560 -18.84 -4.45 -3.28
N PHE A 561 -18.17 -4.18 -2.16
CA PHE A 561 -18.07 -2.81 -1.63
C PHE A 561 -17.28 -1.89 -2.58
N THR A 562 -16.19 -2.38 -3.18
CA THR A 562 -15.44 -1.61 -4.17
C THR A 562 -16.29 -1.31 -5.39
N THR A 563 -17.10 -2.27 -5.88
CA THR A 563 -18.08 -2.05 -6.95
C THR A 563 -19.07 -0.95 -6.57
N LEU A 564 -19.64 -1.05 -5.37
CA LEU A 564 -20.61 -0.08 -4.85
C LEU A 564 -20.06 1.38 -4.83
N VAL A 565 -18.77 1.53 -4.50
CA VAL A 565 -18.14 2.85 -4.43
C VAL A 565 -17.69 3.34 -5.82
N MET A 566 -16.94 2.52 -6.55
CA MET A 566 -16.25 2.93 -7.78
C MET A 566 -17.16 2.90 -9.00
N GLN A 567 -18.07 1.93 -9.08
CA GLN A 567 -18.96 1.77 -10.23
C GLN A 567 -20.33 2.40 -9.99
N ASP A 568 -20.94 2.17 -8.80
CA ASP A 568 -22.28 2.66 -8.51
C ASP A 568 -22.28 4.05 -7.85
N GLY A 569 -21.09 4.60 -7.49
CA GLY A 569 -20.92 5.94 -6.95
C GLY A 569 -21.37 6.15 -5.50
N PHE A 570 -21.69 5.06 -4.77
CA PHE A 570 -22.09 5.17 -3.37
C PHE A 570 -20.96 5.73 -2.51
N LEU A 571 -21.19 6.83 -1.80
CA LEU A 571 -20.17 7.55 -1.04
C LEU A 571 -19.00 8.07 -1.92
N GLY A 572 -19.16 8.19 -3.23
CA GLY A 572 -18.10 8.62 -4.15
C GLY A 572 -17.47 9.95 -3.71
N GLY A 573 -18.27 10.95 -3.31
CA GLY A 573 -17.76 12.23 -2.83
C GLY A 573 -16.90 12.14 -1.55
N LEU A 574 -17.08 11.11 -0.70
CA LEU A 574 -16.23 10.88 0.48
C LEU A 574 -14.84 10.36 0.08
N PHE A 575 -14.78 9.59 -1.00
CA PHE A 575 -13.55 8.96 -1.49
C PHE A 575 -12.92 9.70 -2.69
N GLY A 576 -13.45 10.87 -3.04
CA GLY A 576 -12.98 11.62 -4.20
C GLY A 576 -13.18 10.88 -5.53
N VAL A 577 -14.24 10.06 -5.64
CA VAL A 577 -14.65 9.40 -6.88
C VAL A 577 -15.62 10.34 -7.56
N GLU A 578 -15.13 11.07 -8.54
CA GLU A 578 -15.91 12.05 -9.31
C GLU A 578 -16.65 11.39 -10.48
N ASN A 579 -15.98 10.45 -11.13
CA ASN A 579 -16.49 9.73 -12.29
C ASN A 579 -16.58 8.25 -11.99
N THR A 580 -17.69 7.63 -12.32
CA THR A 580 -17.93 6.19 -12.09
C THR A 580 -17.70 5.39 -13.36
N GLY A 581 -17.19 4.16 -13.22
CA GLY A 581 -16.96 3.29 -14.37
C GLY A 581 -16.64 1.86 -13.95
N PRO A 582 -16.28 1.00 -14.91
CA PRO A 582 -15.95 -0.38 -14.62
C PRO A 582 -14.73 -0.47 -13.70
N LEU A 583 -14.67 -1.50 -12.88
CA LEU A 583 -13.50 -1.77 -12.05
C LEU A 583 -12.32 -2.19 -12.93
N LEU A 584 -11.13 -1.82 -12.48
CA LEU A 584 -9.88 -2.23 -13.12
C LEU A 584 -9.84 -3.76 -13.28
N ALA A 585 -9.63 -4.24 -14.51
CA ALA A 585 -9.79 -5.66 -14.85
C ALA A 585 -8.89 -6.60 -14.04
N PHE A 586 -7.70 -6.16 -13.64
CA PHE A 586 -6.78 -6.95 -12.82
C PHE A 586 -6.94 -6.73 -11.30
N LEU A 587 -7.81 -5.81 -10.86
CA LEU A 587 -8.04 -5.52 -9.44
C LEU A 587 -8.47 -6.77 -8.63
N PRO A 588 -9.42 -7.60 -9.11
CA PRO A 588 -9.82 -8.79 -8.35
C PRO A 588 -8.64 -9.76 -8.13
N VAL A 589 -7.81 -9.97 -9.15
CA VAL A 589 -6.65 -10.88 -9.05
C VAL A 589 -5.63 -10.38 -8.04
N ILE A 590 -5.29 -9.09 -8.08
CA ILE A 590 -4.40 -8.45 -7.11
C ILE A 590 -5.00 -8.53 -5.70
N THR A 591 -6.28 -8.18 -5.55
CA THR A 591 -6.99 -8.20 -4.27
C THR A 591 -7.00 -9.60 -3.66
N ILE A 592 -7.25 -10.66 -4.46
CA ILE A 592 -7.18 -12.06 -4.01
C ILE A 592 -5.80 -12.38 -3.46
N GLY A 593 -4.74 -12.11 -4.23
CA GLY A 593 -3.37 -12.45 -3.83
C GLY A 593 -2.92 -11.72 -2.57
N LEU A 594 -3.22 -10.42 -2.46
CA LEU A 594 -2.80 -9.59 -1.34
C LEU A 594 -3.59 -9.85 -0.07
N LEU A 595 -4.91 -9.81 -0.15
CA LEU A 595 -5.75 -10.07 1.03
C LEU A 595 -5.53 -11.48 1.56
N PHE A 596 -5.27 -12.47 0.70
CA PHE A 596 -4.94 -13.81 1.13
C PHE A 596 -3.71 -13.84 2.03
N GLY A 597 -2.61 -13.23 1.60
CA GLY A 597 -1.38 -13.16 2.38
C GLY A 597 -1.59 -12.50 3.72
N LEU A 598 -2.19 -11.31 3.72
CA LEU A 598 -2.47 -10.52 4.93
C LEU A 598 -3.49 -11.19 5.86
N ALA A 599 -4.47 -11.90 5.28
CA ALA A 599 -5.50 -12.56 6.04
C ALA A 599 -4.96 -13.74 6.87
N ILE A 600 -4.09 -14.57 6.32
CA ILE A 600 -3.56 -15.75 7.03
C ILE A 600 -2.80 -15.34 8.30
N ASP A 601 -2.08 -14.25 8.28
CA ASP A 601 -1.23 -13.80 9.38
C ASP A 601 -2.03 -13.56 10.66
N TYR A 602 -3.15 -12.87 10.56
CA TYR A 602 -4.00 -12.60 11.72
C TYR A 602 -4.75 -13.83 12.22
N GLU A 603 -5.19 -14.69 11.30
CA GLU A 603 -5.79 -15.98 11.68
C GLU A 603 -4.81 -16.83 12.47
N LEU A 604 -3.59 -16.92 11.95
CA LEU A 604 -2.50 -17.62 12.62
C LEU A 604 -2.33 -17.08 14.05
N PHE A 605 -2.19 -15.77 14.19
CA PHE A 605 -1.88 -15.13 15.46
C PHE A 605 -3.00 -15.33 16.50
N LEU A 606 -4.27 -15.19 16.09
CA LEU A 606 -5.41 -15.37 16.99
C LEU A 606 -5.62 -16.83 17.36
N MET A 607 -5.72 -17.69 16.33
CA MET A 607 -6.15 -19.08 16.55
C MET A 607 -5.05 -19.95 17.13
N THR A 608 -3.76 -19.61 16.93
CA THR A 608 -2.68 -20.31 17.62
C THR A 608 -2.72 -20.03 19.11
N ARG A 609 -2.99 -18.77 19.51
CA ARG A 609 -3.15 -18.43 20.93
C ARG A 609 -4.36 -19.11 21.56
N VAL A 610 -5.48 -19.18 20.84
CA VAL A 610 -6.67 -19.94 21.28
C VAL A 610 -6.35 -21.43 21.43
N HIS A 611 -5.63 -22.02 20.47
CA HIS A 611 -5.24 -23.43 20.49
C HIS A 611 -4.26 -23.76 21.63
N GLU A 612 -3.30 -22.88 21.89
CA GLU A 612 -2.35 -23.02 22.99
C GLU A 612 -3.10 -23.10 24.34
N GLU A 613 -4.01 -22.16 24.56
CA GLU A 613 -4.76 -22.09 25.81
C GLU A 613 -5.76 -23.27 25.92
N TYR A 614 -6.37 -23.70 24.81
CA TYR A 614 -7.20 -24.90 24.78
C TYR A 614 -6.41 -26.17 25.09
N SER A 615 -5.18 -26.27 24.62
CA SER A 615 -4.30 -27.40 24.90
C SER A 615 -3.91 -27.51 26.36
N LYS A 616 -3.89 -26.38 27.09
CA LYS A 616 -3.58 -26.31 28.54
C LYS A 616 -4.80 -26.56 29.41
N THR A 617 -5.96 -26.02 29.02
CA THR A 617 -7.13 -25.97 29.91
C THR A 617 -8.24 -26.97 29.52
N GLY A 618 -8.30 -27.35 28.24
CA GLY A 618 -9.42 -28.15 27.69
C GLY A 618 -10.76 -27.39 27.61
N ASP A 619 -10.77 -26.10 28.04
CA ASP A 619 -11.95 -25.24 28.04
C ASP A 619 -11.93 -24.31 26.80
N ASN A 620 -12.83 -24.59 25.84
CA ASN A 620 -12.92 -23.85 24.60
C ASN A 620 -13.36 -22.37 24.81
N ASP A 621 -14.30 -22.14 25.74
CA ASP A 621 -14.83 -20.80 26.02
C ASP A 621 -13.79 -19.90 26.66
N HIS A 622 -13.07 -20.44 27.63
CA HIS A 622 -11.97 -19.76 28.29
C HIS A 622 -10.87 -19.43 27.28
N SER A 623 -10.49 -20.40 26.43
CA SER A 623 -9.43 -20.23 25.44
C SER A 623 -9.75 -19.16 24.40
N ILE A 624 -11.00 -19.08 23.90
CA ILE A 624 -11.43 -18.03 22.98
C ILE A 624 -11.36 -16.65 23.67
N ARG A 625 -11.81 -16.53 24.94
CA ARG A 625 -11.74 -15.27 25.67
C ARG A 625 -10.29 -14.80 25.88
N VAL A 626 -9.40 -15.72 26.23
CA VAL A 626 -7.97 -15.42 26.40
C VAL A 626 -7.35 -15.01 25.08
N GLY A 627 -7.61 -15.75 23.99
CA GLY A 627 -7.12 -15.42 22.66
C GLY A 627 -7.54 -14.01 22.21
N ILE A 628 -8.83 -13.68 22.29
CA ILE A 628 -9.35 -12.35 21.93
C ILE A 628 -8.74 -11.26 22.85
N LYS A 629 -8.61 -11.50 24.15
CA LYS A 629 -8.07 -10.54 25.12
C LYS A 629 -6.60 -10.22 24.84
N GLU A 630 -5.79 -11.23 24.55
CA GLU A 630 -4.34 -11.08 24.40
C GLU A 630 -3.95 -10.67 22.98
N SER A 631 -4.51 -11.31 21.95
CA SER A 631 -4.19 -11.02 20.54
C SER A 631 -5.01 -9.87 19.96
N GLY A 632 -6.23 -9.63 20.46
CA GLY A 632 -7.15 -8.63 19.91
C GLY A 632 -6.58 -7.21 19.80
N PRO A 633 -5.95 -6.65 20.85
CA PRO A 633 -5.38 -5.29 20.77
C PRO A 633 -4.32 -5.14 19.67
N VAL A 634 -3.55 -6.19 19.40
CA VAL A 634 -2.51 -6.18 18.37
C VAL A 634 -3.15 -6.24 17.00
N ILE A 635 -4.12 -7.14 16.80
CA ILE A 635 -4.86 -7.29 15.54
C ILE A 635 -5.59 -6.00 15.19
N VAL A 636 -6.26 -5.36 16.16
CA VAL A 636 -6.94 -4.09 15.95
C VAL A 636 -5.96 -2.98 15.57
N ALA A 637 -4.82 -2.86 16.28
CA ALA A 637 -3.81 -1.86 15.95
C ALA A 637 -3.23 -2.08 14.54
N ALA A 638 -2.87 -3.31 14.22
CA ALA A 638 -2.33 -3.68 12.93
C ALA A 638 -3.34 -3.44 11.78
N ALA A 639 -4.60 -3.85 11.96
CA ALA A 639 -5.65 -3.61 10.97
C ALA A 639 -5.91 -2.11 10.73
N LEU A 640 -5.91 -1.29 11.79
CA LEU A 640 -6.07 0.16 11.65
C LEU A 640 -4.87 0.82 10.98
N ILE A 641 -3.65 0.34 11.25
CA ILE A 641 -2.43 0.83 10.58
C ILE A 641 -2.50 0.51 9.09
N MET A 642 -2.79 -0.75 8.73
CA MET A 642 -2.90 -1.13 7.31
C MET A 642 -4.04 -0.41 6.61
N PHE A 643 -5.20 -0.29 7.26
CA PHE A 643 -6.29 0.53 6.76
C PHE A 643 -5.83 1.96 6.48
N SER A 644 -5.08 2.58 7.41
CA SER A 644 -4.61 3.96 7.25
C SER A 644 -3.58 4.11 6.12
N VAL A 645 -2.73 3.11 5.91
CA VAL A 645 -1.78 3.09 4.80
C VAL A 645 -2.51 2.95 3.47
N PHE A 646 -3.43 1.99 3.35
CA PHE A 646 -4.14 1.77 2.08
C PHE A 646 -5.14 2.87 1.76
N ILE A 647 -5.86 3.41 2.75
CA ILE A 647 -6.84 4.49 2.51
C ILE A 647 -6.17 5.80 2.07
N ALA A 648 -4.89 5.99 2.39
CA ALA A 648 -4.15 7.16 1.94
C ALA A 648 -4.01 7.20 0.41
N PHE A 649 -3.92 6.05 -0.24
CA PHE A 649 -3.86 5.95 -1.71
C PHE A 649 -5.20 6.27 -2.40
N VAL A 650 -6.30 6.30 -1.65
CA VAL A 650 -7.61 6.71 -2.18
C VAL A 650 -7.65 8.18 -2.56
N PHE A 651 -6.77 9.00 -1.96
CA PHE A 651 -6.68 10.44 -2.24
C PHE A 651 -5.76 10.79 -3.41
N GLN A 652 -5.27 9.79 -4.16
CA GLN A 652 -4.56 10.03 -5.42
C GLN A 652 -5.56 10.24 -6.57
N ASP A 653 -5.14 10.97 -7.60
CA ASP A 653 -6.00 11.29 -8.75
C ASP A 653 -6.20 10.10 -9.68
N ASP A 654 -5.28 9.12 -9.65
CA ASP A 654 -5.35 7.92 -10.48
C ASP A 654 -6.41 6.93 -9.97
N MET A 655 -7.40 6.63 -10.82
CA MET A 655 -8.55 5.77 -10.47
C MET A 655 -8.15 4.31 -10.26
N ALA A 656 -7.09 3.83 -10.90
CA ALA A 656 -6.60 2.47 -10.69
C ALA A 656 -6.00 2.34 -9.28
N ILE A 657 -5.15 3.29 -8.88
CA ILE A 657 -4.57 3.35 -7.52
C ILE A 657 -5.66 3.55 -6.47
N LYS A 658 -6.61 4.45 -6.72
CA LYS A 658 -7.76 4.72 -5.85
C LYS A 658 -8.60 3.46 -5.62
N SER A 659 -8.91 2.71 -6.68
CA SER A 659 -9.69 1.46 -6.59
C SER A 659 -8.95 0.39 -5.78
N MET A 660 -7.63 0.27 -5.93
CA MET A 660 -6.80 -0.63 -5.13
C MET A 660 -6.75 -0.20 -3.66
N GLY A 661 -6.60 1.10 -3.40
CA GLY A 661 -6.63 1.68 -2.06
C GLY A 661 -7.92 1.35 -1.32
N ILE A 662 -9.09 1.56 -1.96
CA ILE A 662 -10.42 1.22 -1.41
C ILE A 662 -10.52 -0.29 -1.16
N SER A 663 -10.19 -1.10 -2.17
CA SER A 663 -10.30 -2.54 -2.09
C SER A 663 -9.45 -3.11 -0.93
N LEU A 664 -8.18 -2.73 -0.83
CA LEU A 664 -7.30 -3.24 0.21
C LEU A 664 -7.64 -2.69 1.60
N ALA A 665 -8.01 -1.41 1.72
CA ALA A 665 -8.39 -0.82 3.00
C ALA A 665 -9.64 -1.49 3.58
N PHE A 666 -10.72 -1.58 2.83
CA PHE A 666 -11.96 -2.21 3.29
C PHE A 666 -11.84 -3.72 3.39
N GLY A 667 -11.02 -4.35 2.53
CA GLY A 667 -10.69 -5.77 2.64
C GLY A 667 -10.09 -6.12 3.99
N VAL A 668 -9.12 -5.34 4.45
CA VAL A 668 -8.53 -5.52 5.78
C VAL A 668 -9.55 -5.28 6.90
N LEU A 669 -10.45 -4.28 6.76
CA LEU A 669 -11.50 -4.05 7.76
C LEU A 669 -12.49 -5.21 7.84
N PHE A 670 -13.01 -5.70 6.71
CA PHE A 670 -13.93 -6.84 6.70
C PHE A 670 -13.27 -8.10 7.25
N ASP A 671 -12.03 -8.38 6.86
CA ASP A 671 -11.31 -9.54 7.34
C ASP A 671 -11.00 -9.44 8.84
N ALA A 672 -10.35 -8.38 9.30
CA ALA A 672 -9.88 -8.28 10.69
C ALA A 672 -11.04 -8.17 11.69
N PHE A 673 -12.02 -7.30 11.45
CA PHE A 673 -13.07 -7.02 12.43
C PHE A 673 -14.27 -7.95 12.31
N VAL A 674 -14.79 -8.15 11.07
CA VAL A 674 -16.01 -8.92 10.88
C VAL A 674 -15.71 -10.41 10.87
N VAL A 675 -14.68 -10.84 10.13
CA VAL A 675 -14.38 -12.27 10.01
C VAL A 675 -13.56 -12.74 11.22
N ARG A 676 -12.38 -12.17 11.47
CA ARG A 676 -11.42 -12.71 12.44
C ARG A 676 -11.77 -12.45 13.89
N MET A 677 -12.13 -11.21 14.22
CA MET A 677 -12.45 -10.85 15.60
C MET A 677 -13.86 -11.27 16.02
N THR A 678 -14.75 -11.59 15.05
CA THR A 678 -16.17 -11.87 15.34
C THR A 678 -16.63 -13.22 14.82
N LEU A 679 -16.64 -13.45 13.51
CA LEU A 679 -17.22 -14.65 12.88
C LEU A 679 -16.48 -15.93 13.27
N ILE A 680 -15.15 -15.96 13.09
CA ILE A 680 -14.32 -17.14 13.34
C ILE A 680 -14.35 -17.57 14.82
N PRO A 681 -14.15 -16.68 15.82
CA PRO A 681 -14.27 -17.06 17.23
C PRO A 681 -15.69 -17.52 17.60
N ALA A 682 -16.75 -16.89 17.04
CA ALA A 682 -18.13 -17.32 17.27
C ALA A 682 -18.41 -18.71 16.70
N LEU A 683 -17.93 -19.01 15.49
CA LEU A 683 -17.99 -20.35 14.90
C LEU A 683 -17.16 -21.34 15.70
N THR A 684 -16.00 -20.96 16.22
CA THR A 684 -15.16 -21.81 17.07
C THR A 684 -15.87 -22.15 18.37
N LYS A 685 -16.62 -21.19 18.94
CA LYS A 685 -17.49 -21.45 20.11
C LYS A 685 -18.62 -22.43 19.76
N LEU A 686 -19.27 -22.26 18.61
CA LEU A 686 -20.39 -23.10 18.19
C LEU A 686 -19.96 -24.54 17.94
N PHE A 687 -18.83 -24.75 17.26
CA PHE A 687 -18.31 -26.10 16.99
C PHE A 687 -17.60 -26.73 18.20
N GLY A 688 -17.22 -25.97 19.20
CA GLY A 688 -16.61 -26.45 20.44
C GLY A 688 -15.39 -27.35 20.19
N LYS A 689 -15.37 -28.54 20.80
CA LYS A 689 -14.30 -29.56 20.66
C LYS A 689 -14.06 -30.01 19.22
N ALA A 690 -15.08 -30.02 18.37
CA ALA A 690 -14.97 -30.46 16.98
C ALA A 690 -14.02 -29.55 16.18
N SER A 691 -13.88 -28.25 16.58
CA SER A 691 -12.94 -27.32 15.95
C SER A 691 -11.49 -27.83 15.96
N TRP A 692 -11.12 -28.64 16.93
CA TRP A 692 -9.74 -29.14 17.13
C TRP A 692 -9.55 -30.59 16.67
N TYR A 693 -10.54 -31.14 15.95
CA TYR A 693 -10.48 -32.52 15.48
C TYR A 693 -9.48 -32.68 14.35
N MET A 694 -8.58 -33.67 14.51
CA MET A 694 -7.61 -34.10 13.51
C MET A 694 -7.75 -35.60 13.29
N PRO A 695 -7.99 -36.10 12.08
CA PRO A 695 -7.95 -37.54 11.78
C PRO A 695 -6.58 -38.14 12.07
N LYS A 696 -6.54 -39.31 12.72
CA LYS A 696 -5.28 -39.97 13.13
C LYS A 696 -4.31 -40.23 11.96
N TRP A 697 -4.86 -40.63 10.80
CA TRP A 697 -4.06 -40.89 9.61
C TRP A 697 -3.36 -39.61 9.08
N LEU A 698 -4.03 -38.46 9.13
CA LEU A 698 -3.48 -37.21 8.67
C LEU A 698 -2.49 -36.63 9.72
N GLY A 699 -2.79 -36.83 11.01
CA GLY A 699 -1.92 -36.41 12.10
C GLY A 699 -0.58 -37.11 12.14
N SER A 700 -0.49 -38.36 11.62
CA SER A 700 0.78 -39.09 11.54
C SER A 700 1.69 -38.66 10.38
N ILE A 701 1.12 -38.07 9.32
CA ILE A 701 1.86 -37.61 8.15
C ILE A 701 2.41 -36.19 8.37
N LEU A 702 1.67 -35.34 9.11
CA LEU A 702 2.02 -33.94 9.29
C LEU A 702 3.13 -33.73 10.31
N PRO A 703 4.21 -33.00 9.98
CA PRO A 703 5.26 -32.64 10.95
C PRO A 703 4.73 -31.70 12.04
N GLU A 704 5.36 -31.74 13.22
CA GLU A 704 5.08 -30.75 14.27
C GLU A 704 5.90 -29.48 13.98
N LEU A 705 5.20 -28.43 13.53
CA LEU A 705 5.79 -27.13 13.30
C LEU A 705 5.67 -26.29 14.58
N ASP A 706 6.80 -26.03 15.23
CA ASP A 706 6.87 -25.07 16.36
C ASP A 706 7.01 -23.62 15.80
N ILE A 707 5.87 -23.01 15.49
CA ILE A 707 5.82 -21.64 14.94
C ILE A 707 5.98 -20.61 16.05
N GLU A 708 5.54 -20.91 17.27
CA GLU A 708 5.58 -20.00 18.43
C GLU A 708 6.83 -20.12 19.31
N GLY A 709 7.72 -21.09 19.04
CA GLY A 709 8.93 -21.29 19.86
C GLY A 709 8.65 -21.85 21.25
N LYS A 710 7.62 -22.72 21.39
CA LYS A 710 7.31 -23.44 22.66
C LYS A 710 8.55 -24.13 23.26
N ALA A 711 9.47 -24.59 22.40
CA ALA A 711 10.72 -25.17 22.82
C ALA A 711 11.63 -24.16 23.57
N LEU A 712 11.54 -22.86 23.26
CA LEU A 712 12.32 -21.82 23.94
C LEU A 712 11.73 -21.47 25.32
N GLU A 713 10.40 -21.44 25.45
CA GLU A 713 9.74 -21.18 26.75
C GLU A 713 9.94 -22.32 27.74
N LYS A 714 9.96 -23.57 27.26
CA LYS A 714 10.26 -24.74 28.12
C LYS A 714 11.72 -24.74 28.58
N ASP A 715 12.67 -24.37 27.73
CA ASP A 715 14.08 -24.31 28.09
C ASP A 715 14.34 -23.20 29.14
N ASN A 716 13.68 -22.02 29.00
CA ASN A 716 13.78 -20.93 29.99
C ASN A 716 13.15 -21.29 31.34
N ASN A 717 11.95 -21.87 31.33
CA ASN A 717 11.29 -22.28 32.58
C ASN A 717 12.07 -23.38 33.31
N GLN A 718 12.78 -24.26 32.58
CA GLN A 718 13.68 -25.25 33.20
C GLN A 718 14.97 -24.59 33.71
N HIS A 719 15.46 -23.54 33.10
CA HIS A 719 16.63 -22.80 33.56
C HIS A 719 16.31 -22.01 34.85
N ASP A 720 15.16 -21.34 34.89
CA ASP A 720 14.68 -20.61 36.05
C ASP A 720 14.34 -21.57 37.23
N ALA A 721 13.74 -22.72 36.93
CA ALA A 721 13.50 -23.76 37.93
C ALA A 721 14.82 -24.38 38.48
N LYS A 722 15.84 -24.52 37.64
CA LYS A 722 17.17 -24.98 38.08
C LYS A 722 17.92 -23.93 38.90
N MET A 723 17.81 -22.63 38.56
CA MET A 723 18.38 -21.54 39.34
C MET A 723 17.69 -21.41 40.72
N ASN A 724 16.36 -21.47 40.76
CA ASN A 724 15.61 -21.47 42.02
C ASN A 724 15.89 -22.71 42.89
N ASN A 725 16.04 -23.89 42.30
CA ASN A 725 16.45 -25.07 43.06
C ASN A 725 17.87 -24.95 43.59
N ASN A 726 18.82 -24.39 42.85
CA ASN A 726 20.18 -24.17 43.31
C ASN A 726 20.23 -23.12 44.43
N GLN A 727 19.41 -22.07 44.39
CA GLN A 727 19.29 -21.12 45.45
C GLN A 727 18.64 -21.73 46.73
N ASN A 728 17.63 -22.58 46.58
CA ASN A 728 17.05 -23.33 47.68
C ASN A 728 18.00 -24.38 48.26
N TYR A 729 18.85 -25.07 47.47
CA TYR A 729 19.88 -25.94 47.93
C TYR A 729 20.99 -25.20 48.67
N SER A 730 21.36 -24.01 48.25
CA SER A 730 22.34 -23.17 48.93
C SER A 730 21.81 -22.67 50.28
N ASN A 731 20.57 -22.22 50.34
CA ASN A 731 19.94 -21.74 51.58
C ASN A 731 19.63 -22.89 52.55
N ASN A 732 19.22 -24.05 52.10
CA ASN A 732 19.01 -25.23 52.95
C ASN A 732 20.32 -25.82 53.53
N ASN A 733 21.44 -25.72 52.79
CA ASN A 733 22.76 -26.13 53.31
C ASN A 733 23.28 -25.15 54.39
N ILE A 734 23.04 -23.82 54.22
CA ILE A 734 23.37 -22.82 55.26
C ILE A 734 22.55 -23.04 56.55
N ASP A 735 21.24 -23.32 56.42
CA ASP A 735 20.37 -23.62 57.55
C ASP A 735 20.69 -24.97 58.25
N ASN A 736 21.17 -25.98 57.50
CA ASN A 736 21.59 -27.26 58.05
C ASN A 736 22.97 -27.18 58.78
N ASP A 737 23.92 -26.40 58.29
CA ASP A 737 25.20 -26.16 58.94
C ASP A 737 25.01 -25.34 60.23
N VAL A 738 24.10 -24.40 60.30
CA VAL A 738 23.76 -23.67 61.56
C VAL A 738 23.06 -24.58 62.54
N LYS A 739 22.17 -25.51 62.14
CA LYS A 739 21.51 -26.46 63.05
C LYS A 739 22.41 -27.58 63.54
N ASN A 740 23.45 -27.96 62.80
CA ASN A 740 24.43 -28.93 63.22
C ASN A 740 25.53 -28.34 64.18
N ALA A 741 25.81 -27.05 64.09
CA ALA A 741 26.74 -26.35 64.98
C ALA A 741 26.19 -26.22 66.40
N ASP A 742 24.85 -26.21 66.59
CA ASP A 742 24.22 -26.02 67.91
C ASP A 742 24.08 -27.32 68.75
N LYS A 743 24.34 -28.53 68.17
CA LYS A 743 24.19 -29.81 68.88
C LYS A 743 25.42 -30.27 69.64
N ASN A 744 26.57 -29.58 69.54
CA ASN A 744 27.81 -30.04 70.17
C ASN A 744 28.39 -29.10 71.19
N LYS A 745 27.64 -28.21 71.86
CA LYS A 745 28.15 -27.33 72.96
C LYS A 745 27.47 -27.61 74.30
N SER A 746 28.30 -27.86 75.27
CA SER A 746 27.99 -28.03 76.65
C SER A 746 27.55 -26.69 77.30
N PRO A 747 26.68 -26.69 78.34
CA PRO A 747 25.96 -25.46 78.85
C PRO A 747 26.78 -24.39 79.50
N ASN A 748 28.14 -24.49 79.62
CA ASN A 748 28.94 -23.57 80.37
C ASN A 748 29.67 -22.47 79.61
N ASP A 749 29.49 -22.39 78.29
CA ASP A 749 30.23 -21.40 77.50
C ASP A 749 29.37 -20.21 77.00
N TYR A 750 28.21 -20.02 77.56
CA TYR A 750 27.24 -19.01 77.06
C TYR A 750 27.55 -17.55 77.39
N ASN A 751 28.54 -17.23 78.26
CA ASN A 751 28.70 -15.84 78.75
C ASN A 751 29.86 -15.05 78.07
N THR A 752 30.68 -15.60 77.23
CA THR A 752 31.85 -14.86 76.67
C THR A 752 31.89 -14.63 75.19
N LYS A 753 30.92 -15.24 74.39
CA LYS A 753 30.87 -15.00 72.92
C LYS A 753 29.68 -14.20 72.41
N ALA A 754 28.72 -13.85 73.26
CA ALA A 754 27.56 -13.06 72.85
C ALA A 754 27.89 -11.59 72.58
N MET A 755 29.07 -11.13 72.96
CA MET A 755 29.49 -9.73 72.78
C MET A 755 30.26 -9.52 71.47
N HIS A 756 30.68 -10.58 70.73
CA HIS A 756 31.38 -10.46 69.50
C HIS A 756 30.49 -10.74 68.28
N SER A 757 29.25 -11.25 68.42
CA SER A 757 28.35 -11.52 67.26
C SER A 757 27.48 -10.34 66.90
N HIS A 758 27.36 -9.31 67.74
CA HIS A 758 26.56 -8.12 67.43
C HIS A 758 27.30 -7.06 66.64
N THR A 759 28.64 -7.17 66.50
CA THR A 759 29.42 -6.21 65.69
C THR A 759 29.65 -6.63 64.25
N PHE A 760 29.20 -7.82 63.82
CA PHE A 760 29.38 -8.31 62.45
C PHE A 760 28.12 -8.27 61.64
N SER A 761 26.96 -7.90 62.15
CA SER A 761 25.69 -7.88 61.41
C SER A 761 25.27 -6.51 60.94
N SER A 762 26.07 -5.45 61.13
CA SER A 762 25.71 -4.10 60.70
C SER A 762 26.54 -3.52 59.56
N SER A 763 27.50 -4.28 58.97
CA SER A 763 28.34 -3.76 57.89
C SER A 763 28.19 -4.44 56.55
N ASP A 764 27.34 -5.51 56.41
CA ASP A 764 27.22 -6.24 55.13
C ASP A 764 25.84 -6.19 54.49
N ASN A 765 25.03 -5.15 54.80
CA ASN A 765 23.73 -4.95 54.12
C ASN A 765 23.80 -3.93 52.97
N ASN A 766 24.98 -3.75 52.33
CA ASN A 766 25.11 -2.94 51.13
C ASN A 766 26.03 -3.58 50.08
N SER A 767 25.79 -4.85 49.77
CA SER A 767 26.25 -5.41 48.47
C SER A 767 25.04 -5.71 47.62
N SER A 768 24.52 -4.66 46.98
CA SER A 768 23.85 -4.82 45.70
C SER A 768 24.84 -5.50 44.75
N VAL A 769 24.60 -6.76 44.48
CA VAL A 769 25.38 -7.47 43.43
C VAL A 769 25.17 -6.72 42.12
N ASP A 770 26.15 -5.95 41.75
CA ASP A 770 26.22 -5.25 40.48
C ASP A 770 26.44 -6.30 39.39
N TYR A 771 25.36 -6.60 38.63
CA TYR A 771 25.40 -7.52 37.50
C TYR A 771 26.35 -7.07 36.38
N GLU A 772 26.88 -5.84 36.41
CA GLU A 772 27.90 -5.34 35.49
C GLU A 772 29.30 -5.92 35.76
N SER A 773 29.61 -6.36 36.98
CA SER A 773 30.92 -6.90 37.31
C SER A 773 31.16 -8.35 36.83
N LEU A 774 30.12 -9.06 36.44
CA LEU A 774 30.24 -10.44 35.91
C LEU A 774 30.61 -10.49 34.39
N TYR A 775 30.62 -9.34 33.73
CA TYR A 775 30.95 -9.26 32.30
C TYR A 775 32.35 -8.73 31.98
N ASN A 776 33.12 -8.29 32.97
CA ASN A 776 34.48 -7.78 32.74
C ASN A 776 35.55 -8.77 33.28
N GLN A 777 35.66 -9.91 32.62
CA GLN A 777 36.83 -10.79 32.78
C GLN A 777 37.96 -10.54 31.77
N ASP A 778 37.88 -9.49 30.99
CA ASP A 778 39.00 -9.07 30.14
C ASP A 778 39.39 -7.62 30.53
N GLY A 779 40.54 -7.50 31.17
CA GLY A 779 41.04 -6.30 31.83
C GLY A 779 41.20 -5.09 30.91
N ILE A 780 40.26 -4.18 30.98
CA ILE A 780 40.42 -2.80 30.55
C ILE A 780 39.78 -1.87 31.59
N ASN A 781 40.66 -1.15 32.30
CA ASN A 781 40.31 -0.09 33.24
C ASN A 781 39.70 1.10 32.47
N TYR A 782 38.45 1.41 32.71
CA TYR A 782 37.89 2.71 32.35
C TYR A 782 37.80 3.62 33.59
N LYS A 783 38.56 4.71 33.53
CA LYS A 783 38.43 5.86 34.42
C LYS A 783 37.08 6.54 34.15
N THR A 784 36.27 6.64 35.20
CA THR A 784 35.08 7.51 35.20
C THR A 784 35.51 8.96 35.12
N THR A 785 35.06 9.68 34.11
CA THR A 785 35.22 11.11 33.94
C THR A 785 34.11 11.87 34.67
N ASP A 786 34.46 13.08 35.14
CA ASP A 786 33.73 14.00 36.05
C ASP A 786 32.37 14.55 35.56
N GLU A 787 31.68 13.90 34.61
CA GLU A 787 30.39 14.38 34.11
C GLU A 787 29.15 14.08 34.98
N GLU A 788 29.27 13.19 35.96
CA GLU A 788 28.11 12.91 36.84
C GLU A 788 27.91 13.95 37.98
N LYS A 789 28.87 14.85 38.16
CA LYS A 789 28.72 15.91 39.18
C LYS A 789 27.91 17.13 38.71
N TYR A 790 27.70 17.25 37.41
CA TYR A 790 26.99 18.42 36.83
C TYR A 790 25.45 18.28 36.82
N TYR A 791 24.93 17.06 36.86
CA TYR A 791 23.48 16.83 36.88
C TYR A 791 22.82 16.81 38.25
N ALA A 792 23.62 16.62 39.31
CA ALA A 792 23.10 16.63 40.67
C ALA A 792 22.91 18.03 41.30
N SER A 793 23.48 19.07 40.66
CA SER A 793 23.36 20.48 41.13
C SER A 793 22.14 21.21 40.56
N TYR A 794 21.49 20.66 39.50
CA TYR A 794 20.35 21.34 38.84
C TYR A 794 18.99 21.01 39.48
N ASP A 795 18.86 19.91 40.21
CA ASP A 795 17.60 19.52 40.84
C ASP A 795 17.34 20.18 42.20
N ASN A 796 18.32 20.88 42.81
CA ASN A 796 18.17 21.50 44.12
C ASN A 796 17.80 23.02 44.09
N GLU A 797 17.83 23.68 42.92
CA GLU A 797 17.45 25.09 42.82
C GLU A 797 15.99 25.33 42.41
N ASN A 798 15.29 24.32 41.85
CA ASN A 798 13.89 24.50 41.43
C ASN A 798 12.83 24.24 42.51
N ASN A 799 13.23 23.95 43.76
CA ASN A 799 12.31 23.66 44.88
C ASN A 799 12.11 24.87 45.83
N LYS A 800 12.58 26.07 45.48
CA LYS A 800 12.49 27.26 46.36
C LYS A 800 11.45 28.29 45.99
N TYR A 801 10.67 28.10 44.91
CA TYR A 801 9.69 29.12 44.46
C TYR A 801 8.23 28.64 44.31
N SER A 802 7.80 27.72 45.12
CA SER A 802 6.36 27.39 45.20
C SER A 802 5.82 27.48 46.61
N ARG A 803 5.65 28.68 47.10
CA ARG A 803 4.73 29.02 48.20
C ARG A 803 4.45 30.50 48.21
N GLN A 804 3.35 30.87 47.56
CA GLN A 804 2.45 31.93 48.04
C GLN A 804 1.25 32.06 47.05
N HIS A 805 0.13 31.49 47.46
CA HIS A 805 -1.21 31.96 47.06
C HIS A 805 -1.74 32.86 48.17
N PRO A 806 -2.60 33.82 47.83
CA PRO A 806 -3.93 33.73 48.36
C PRO A 806 -5.06 33.87 47.33
N GLN A 807 -6.19 33.25 47.73
CA GLN A 807 -7.53 33.22 47.13
C GLN A 807 -8.19 34.61 47.09
N GLN A 808 -9.08 34.78 46.13
CA GLN A 808 -10.48 35.40 46.22
C GLN A 808 -11.08 35.30 44.77
N SER A 809 -12.10 34.55 44.60
CA SER A 809 -13.57 34.70 44.72
C SER A 809 -14.26 35.65 43.74
N GLU A 810 -15.23 35.04 42.98
CA GLU A 810 -16.52 35.61 42.51
C GLU A 810 -16.52 36.53 41.29
N ASP A 811 -17.20 36.25 40.29
CA ASP A 811 -18.57 36.22 39.83
C ASP A 811 -18.76 36.61 38.33
N SER A 812 -19.50 35.78 37.63
CA SER A 812 -20.53 36.02 36.62
C SER A 812 -20.35 37.05 35.49
N HIS A 813 -20.83 36.58 34.32
CA HIS A 813 -21.28 37.29 33.14
C HIS A 813 -20.27 37.64 32.03
N GLN A 814 -20.21 36.83 30.93
CA GLN A 814 -20.77 37.26 29.66
C GLN A 814 -20.34 36.30 28.55
N SER A 815 -21.27 35.46 28.17
CA SER A 815 -21.28 34.79 26.84
C SER A 815 -21.68 35.83 25.78
N ARG A 816 -20.83 35.99 24.77
CA ARG A 816 -21.07 36.52 23.42
C ARG A 816 -19.87 37.35 22.98
N GLN A 817 -18.98 36.70 22.21
CA GLN A 817 -18.16 37.33 21.17
C GLN A 817 -16.93 36.44 20.88
N THR A 818 -17.15 35.30 20.24
CA THR A 818 -16.00 34.50 19.70
C THR A 818 -16.34 33.77 18.40
N THR A 819 -17.44 34.13 17.72
CA THR A 819 -17.84 33.45 16.47
C THR A 819 -17.50 34.21 15.18
N THR A 820 -16.88 35.38 15.26
CA THR A 820 -16.56 36.22 14.07
C THR A 820 -15.08 36.22 13.67
N SER A 821 -14.18 35.67 14.47
CA SER A 821 -12.73 35.65 14.11
C SER A 821 -12.30 34.37 13.40
N GLU A 822 -12.96 33.23 13.67
CA GLU A 822 -12.63 31.95 13.02
C GLU A 822 -13.04 31.88 11.54
N ALA A 823 -14.12 32.53 11.16
CA ALA A 823 -14.58 32.58 9.76
C ALA A 823 -13.70 33.46 8.87
N GLN A 824 -13.14 34.55 9.38
CA GLN A 824 -12.26 35.45 8.63
C GLN A 824 -10.84 34.88 8.49
N THR A 825 -10.36 34.09 9.43
CA THR A 825 -9.03 33.41 9.35
C THR A 825 -9.09 32.22 8.38
N THR A 826 -10.20 31.54 8.27
CA THR A 826 -10.37 30.39 7.37
C THR A 826 -10.47 30.82 5.90
N ASP A 827 -11.10 31.98 5.63
CA ASP A 827 -11.17 32.56 4.28
C ASP A 827 -9.83 33.14 3.83
N LEU A 828 -9.07 33.79 4.73
CA LEU A 828 -7.72 34.29 4.43
C LEU A 828 -6.73 33.14 4.16
N PHE A 829 -6.94 31.97 4.79
CA PHE A 829 -6.12 30.78 4.60
C PHE A 829 -6.43 30.11 3.26
N LYS A 830 -7.67 30.11 2.82
CA LYS A 830 -8.09 29.62 1.50
C LYS A 830 -7.53 30.47 0.36
N ASP A 831 -7.54 31.77 0.49
CA ASP A 831 -7.01 32.69 -0.53
C ASP A 831 -5.48 32.62 -0.64
N LEU A 832 -4.75 32.35 0.45
CA LEU A 832 -3.29 32.26 0.45
C LEU A 832 -2.76 30.89 -0.06
N THR A 833 -3.57 29.85 0.00
CA THR A 833 -3.18 28.50 -0.45
C THR A 833 -3.58 28.19 -1.90
N SER A 834 -4.42 29.02 -2.51
CA SER A 834 -4.89 28.80 -3.89
C SER A 834 -3.99 29.38 -4.99
N GLU A 835 -2.99 30.20 -4.67
CA GLU A 835 -2.22 30.95 -5.68
C GLU A 835 -0.72 30.66 -5.78
N SER A 836 -0.08 29.81 -4.96
CA SER A 836 1.34 29.50 -5.20
C SER A 836 1.83 28.21 -4.53
N ASN A 837 2.53 27.38 -5.30
CA ASN A 837 3.34 26.25 -4.88
C ASN A 837 4.68 26.65 -4.22
N ASP A 838 4.78 27.84 -3.63
CA ASP A 838 6.03 28.37 -3.13
C ASP A 838 6.17 28.08 -1.62
N GLN A 839 7.20 27.32 -1.24
CA GLN A 839 7.52 26.96 0.15
C GLN A 839 7.63 28.19 1.08
N ASP A 840 7.97 29.36 0.56
CA ASP A 840 8.06 30.62 1.32
C ASP A 840 6.69 31.17 1.74
N VAL A 841 5.64 30.91 0.96
CA VAL A 841 4.26 31.32 1.26
C VAL A 841 3.65 30.41 2.31
N LEU A 842 3.88 29.11 2.20
CA LEU A 842 3.45 28.13 3.21
C LEU A 842 4.13 28.41 4.56
N PHE A 843 5.41 28.73 4.57
CA PHE A 843 6.15 29.09 5.77
C PHE A 843 5.63 30.38 6.40
N LYS A 844 5.29 31.39 5.61
CA LYS A 844 4.67 32.64 6.10
C LYS A 844 3.28 32.40 6.67
N ALA A 845 2.47 31.56 6.04
CA ALA A 845 1.14 31.19 6.55
C ALA A 845 1.23 30.43 7.88
N LEU A 846 2.18 29.50 8.00
CA LEU A 846 2.44 28.74 9.23
C LEU A 846 2.95 29.64 10.37
N MET A 847 3.78 30.61 10.06
CA MET A 847 4.30 31.60 11.04
C MET A 847 3.20 32.57 11.50
N LEU A 848 2.25 32.94 10.63
CA LEU A 848 1.09 33.74 11.00
C LEU A 848 0.11 32.95 11.90
N TYR A 849 -0.13 31.70 11.58
CA TYR A 849 -0.96 30.80 12.40
C TYR A 849 -0.35 30.55 13.78
N ALA A 850 0.96 30.32 13.85
CA ALA A 850 1.69 30.16 15.11
C ALA A 850 1.68 31.43 15.97
N ARG A 851 1.72 32.60 15.35
CA ARG A 851 1.64 33.88 16.03
C ARG A 851 0.27 34.12 16.69
N GLU A 852 -0.84 33.68 16.05
CA GLU A 852 -2.20 33.87 16.60
C GLU A 852 -2.57 32.82 17.63
N ASN A 853 -2.13 31.57 17.45
CA ASN A 853 -2.59 30.47 18.30
C ASN A 853 -1.58 29.99 19.35
N ASN A 854 -0.29 30.35 19.24
CA ASN A 854 0.72 29.93 20.22
C ASN A 854 1.90 30.91 20.25
N LYS A 855 1.72 32.00 20.96
CA LYS A 855 2.69 33.11 21.05
C LYS A 855 4.04 32.70 21.58
N ASP A 856 4.12 31.68 22.44
CA ASP A 856 5.37 31.19 23.03
C ASP A 856 6.26 30.46 22.02
N VAL A 857 5.66 29.74 21.07
CA VAL A 857 6.38 29.05 19.97
C VAL A 857 6.89 30.08 18.95
N TYR A 858 6.12 31.12 18.66
CA TYR A 858 6.51 32.20 17.76
C TYR A 858 7.70 33.00 18.31
N ASP A 859 7.70 33.35 19.59
CA ASP A 859 8.76 34.10 20.26
C ASP A 859 10.08 33.31 20.40
N GLN A 860 9.99 31.99 20.50
CA GLN A 860 11.14 31.08 20.55
C GLN A 860 11.86 30.96 19.19
N TYR A 861 11.10 30.95 18.10
CA TYR A 861 11.65 30.86 16.74
C TYR A 861 12.25 32.17 16.22
N THR A 862 11.67 33.29 16.62
CA THR A 862 12.18 34.62 16.19
C THR A 862 13.46 35.05 16.91
N ARG A 863 13.81 34.48 18.08
CA ARG A 863 15.03 34.73 18.81
C ARG A 863 16.28 34.03 18.22
N HIS A 864 16.12 33.03 17.36
CA HIS A 864 17.22 32.21 16.82
C HIS A 864 17.52 32.37 15.33
N THR A 865 16.83 33.26 14.62
CA THR A 865 17.13 33.52 13.20
C THR A 865 18.07 34.71 13.06
N PRO A 866 19.28 34.58 12.48
CA PRO A 866 20.18 35.69 12.24
C PRO A 866 19.58 36.65 11.20
N ARG A 867 19.41 37.91 11.56
CA ARG A 867 19.00 38.99 10.66
C ARG A 867 20.02 39.12 9.51
N ARG A 868 19.64 38.65 8.31
CA ARG A 868 20.34 39.06 7.08
C ARG A 868 20.08 40.54 6.84
N ARG A 869 21.09 41.37 7.03
CA ARG A 869 21.13 42.78 6.59
C ARG A 869 21.03 42.78 5.06
N ARG A 870 19.92 43.29 4.52
CA ARG A 870 19.84 43.78 3.15
C ARG A 870 20.43 45.17 3.14
N SER A 871 21.57 45.37 2.49
CA SER A 871 22.04 46.67 2.06
C SER A 871 21.16 47.12 0.87
N TYR A 872 20.43 48.18 1.05
CA TYR A 872 19.88 48.99 -0.04
C TYR A 872 21.00 49.81 -0.61
N ASP A 873 21.38 49.57 -1.86
CA ASP A 873 22.15 50.52 -2.67
C ASP A 873 21.13 51.30 -3.50
N ASN A 874 21.02 52.60 -3.15
CA ASN A 874 20.44 53.67 -3.97
C ASN A 874 21.50 54.09 -4.98
N SER A 875 21.21 53.98 -6.25
CA SER A 875 21.81 54.84 -7.26
C SER A 875 20.76 55.14 -8.33
N ASP A 876 20.16 56.31 -8.15
CA ASP A 876 19.52 57.09 -9.21
C ASP A 876 20.55 57.52 -10.23
N ASN A 877 20.12 57.71 -11.41
CA ASN A 877 20.41 58.72 -12.45
C ASN A 877 21.02 58.24 -13.76
N ASP A 878 20.24 58.62 -14.71
CA ASP A 878 20.53 59.33 -15.96
C ASP A 878 20.88 58.58 -17.25
N ARG A 879 19.91 58.79 -18.17
CA ARG A 879 20.06 59.14 -19.60
C ARG A 879 20.55 58.04 -20.60
N HIS A 880 19.71 57.65 -21.38
CA HIS A 880 19.41 57.87 -22.83
C HIS A 880 18.56 56.72 -23.34
#